data_4a9d990fb03c2395e596fc24442928ad
#
_entry.id   4a9d990fb03c2395e596fc24442928ad
#
_cell.length_a   1.000
_cell.length_b   1.000
_cell.length_c   1.000
_cell.angle_alpha   90.00
_cell.angle_beta   90.00
_cell.angle_gamma   90.00
#
_symmetry.space_group_name_H-M   'P 1'
#
loop_
_entity.id
_entity.type
_entity.pdbx_description
1 polymer ?
#
loop_
_entity_poly.entity_id
_entity_poly.type
_entity_poly.pdbx_seq_one_letter_code
_entity_poly.pdbx_strand_id
1 'polypeptide(L)'
;MSKKKLLYVAPHLSTGGQPQYLYKQVKEFXKDFEIEVVEINNSGGDAFVVQKNRIKSLVPIHTLAEDKSRILQIIEDFKPDIIHFQEIPQFDLPLFALDVIFRKDRPYFIVASTHGSLTNPSEIAYHPDRYILVSEWSRQRFIETGVETDVWQYPIEDYVFDKEAAQKELGLDPTWKHVLNVGLFSPGKNQGEIFAIATQLEKYKIKFHFVGNQAGNFEHYWKPLMEYKPENCVIWGERTDVDTFYAASDMFYFASKIELNPLSVKEALSYKLPSIFRKLHTYLDTYDNNSLVTYIDDDLKLTKRVILETLQPEFNEIPGWFAYTDLYNEMVESAKGGETFVEVGAWFGKSTNHLAAKIKESGKDIKFTSVDTWKGTDDEELHQNIVGAFNGDIFYEFIDNTVLSDNYGIFDTIKDTSHNAANQFQNGSIDFIMLDAGHSYDSLMEDVKVWYNKVKPGGIISGDDYGVFHGVTQAANEFFYEQFDKGFRSFIRKKPRIQIKHMLTRPDDMRERVSIQSIKQLEKYGMYYEPIVNQPYEGFAPAENCRRPEHISKDNKPGELYPGAGLGWMTGRHYGCYLAHRMALETMDTENFDYTLVFEADAFIYTGLEEFVEIVHKACFLSERDNVPFISFADNPSREKTKIDELFSKTAPNQDLAHCYLIPNREKQWWVDRLKDCGWDVGDLWYNHVFINHPRPRYTTNKMYSKQAEGFSLLDLTVKTWS
;
A
#
# COMPACT_ATOMS: atom_id res chain seq x y z
N MET A 1 -12.91 -63.60 37.12
CA MET A 1 -12.26 -63.93 35.86
C MET A 1 -11.20 -62.90 35.57
N SER A 2 -10.05 -63.29 35.04
CA SER A 2 -9.03 -62.31 34.59
C SER A 2 -9.61 -61.45 33.45
N LYS A 3 -9.24 -60.20 33.39
CA LYS A 3 -9.62 -59.32 32.27
C LYS A 3 -9.03 -59.89 30.98
N LYS A 4 -9.76 -59.76 29.88
CA LYS A 4 -9.21 -60.02 28.53
C LYS A 4 -8.13 -58.98 28.21
N LYS A 5 -7.16 -59.41 27.42
CA LYS A 5 -6.00 -58.59 27.06
C LYS A 5 -6.20 -57.97 25.67
N LEU A 6 -6.13 -56.63 25.60
CA LEU A 6 -6.35 -55.84 24.39
C LEU A 6 -5.06 -55.05 24.07
N LEU A 7 -4.48 -55.35 22.91
CA LEU A 7 -3.29 -54.67 22.41
C LEU A 7 -3.73 -53.68 21.31
N TYR A 8 -3.62 -52.37 21.59
CA TYR A 8 -3.79 -51.35 20.55
C TYR A 8 -2.49 -51.16 19.80
N VAL A 9 -2.57 -50.99 18.46
CA VAL A 9 -1.41 -50.68 17.63
C VAL A 9 -1.74 -49.45 16.80
N ALA A 10 -0.98 -48.38 16.98
CA ALA A 10 -1.21 -47.10 16.33
C ALA A 10 0.03 -46.63 15.56
N PRO A 11 -0.12 -46.02 14.38
CA PRO A 11 1.03 -45.49 13.65
C PRO A 11 1.81 -44.45 14.45
N HIS A 12 1.11 -43.55 15.14
CA HIS A 12 1.71 -42.51 15.99
C HIS A 12 0.75 -42.08 17.10
N LEU A 13 1.28 -41.44 18.12
CA LEU A 13 0.52 -40.96 19.29
C LEU A 13 0.70 -39.44 19.49
N SER A 14 1.04 -38.71 18.42
CA SER A 14 1.28 -37.27 18.49
C SER A 14 -0.03 -36.49 18.60
N THR A 15 -0.33 -35.66 17.61
CA THR A 15 -1.53 -34.83 17.58
C THR A 15 -2.53 -35.37 16.54
N GLY A 16 -3.78 -34.95 16.61
CA GLY A 16 -4.79 -35.28 15.63
C GLY A 16 -5.90 -36.18 16.16
N GLY A 17 -6.88 -36.44 15.31
CA GLY A 17 -8.10 -37.18 15.65
C GLY A 17 -7.86 -38.61 16.06
N GLN A 18 -6.97 -39.34 15.37
CA GLN A 18 -6.74 -40.75 15.64
C GLN A 18 -6.13 -40.99 17.04
N PRO A 19 -5.07 -40.27 17.49
CA PRO A 19 -4.60 -40.41 18.87
C PRO A 19 -5.62 -39.97 19.92
N GLN A 20 -6.45 -38.99 19.65
CA GLN A 20 -7.51 -38.55 20.55
C GLN A 20 -8.59 -39.62 20.69
N TYR A 21 -8.97 -40.27 19.57
CA TYR A 21 -9.92 -41.35 19.55
C TYR A 21 -9.38 -42.53 20.37
N LEU A 22 -8.11 -42.91 20.15
CA LEU A 22 -7.48 -43.98 20.91
C LEU A 22 -7.46 -43.66 22.42
N TYR A 23 -7.12 -42.40 22.80
CA TYR A 23 -7.15 -41.99 24.21
C TYR A 23 -8.54 -42.21 24.83
N LYS A 24 -9.61 -41.84 24.11
CA LYS A 24 -10.99 -42.01 24.60
C LYS A 24 -11.33 -43.51 24.74
N GLN A 25 -10.90 -44.32 23.78
CA GLN A 25 -11.09 -45.78 23.88
C GLN A 25 -10.35 -46.36 25.07
N VAL A 26 -9.08 -46.01 25.26
CA VAL A 26 -8.28 -46.50 26.39
C VAL A 26 -8.93 -46.10 27.72
N LYS A 27 -9.36 -44.87 27.83
CA LYS A 27 -10.03 -44.31 29.02
C LYS A 27 -11.31 -45.07 29.35
N GLU A 28 -12.10 -45.43 28.36
CA GLU A 28 -13.36 -46.16 28.53
C GLU A 28 -13.08 -47.63 28.86
N PHE A 29 -12.21 -48.28 28.15
CA PHE A 29 -12.02 -49.71 28.26
C PHE A 29 -10.99 -50.13 29.34
N UNK A 30 -10.28 -49.38 29.84
CA UNK A 30 -9.38 -49.57 30.79
C UNK A 30 -9.91 -50.29 31.92
N LYS A 31 -11.30 -50.13 32.11
CA LYS A 31 -12.05 -50.79 33.22
C LYS A 31 -12.34 -52.28 32.99
N ASP A 32 -12.53 -52.67 31.76
CA ASP A 32 -12.95 -54.04 31.36
C ASP A 32 -11.79 -54.88 30.84
N PHE A 33 -10.78 -54.25 30.27
CA PHE A 33 -9.64 -54.98 29.65
C PHE A 33 -8.32 -54.59 30.31
N GLU A 34 -7.36 -55.55 30.28
CA GLU A 34 -5.95 -55.25 30.50
C GLU A 34 -5.41 -54.76 29.16
N ILE A 35 -4.92 -53.47 29.12
CA ILE A 35 -4.59 -52.78 27.86
C ILE A 35 -3.10 -52.46 27.82
N GLU A 36 -2.45 -52.71 26.68
CA GLU A 36 -1.16 -52.12 26.34
C GLU A 36 -1.31 -51.48 24.94
N VAL A 37 -0.44 -50.49 24.66
CA VAL A 37 -0.46 -49.74 23.41
C VAL A 37 0.91 -49.83 22.74
N VAL A 38 0.92 -50.13 21.44
CA VAL A 38 2.13 -50.09 20.59
C VAL A 38 2.03 -48.85 19.71
N GLU A 39 3.05 -47.99 19.77
CA GLU A 39 3.26 -46.89 18.83
C GLU A 39 4.31 -47.36 17.80
N ILE A 40 3.96 -47.38 16.52
CA ILE A 40 4.85 -47.87 15.46
C ILE A 40 5.99 -46.89 15.22
N ASN A 41 5.66 -45.62 14.97
CA ASN A 41 6.64 -44.57 14.71
C ASN A 41 6.80 -43.72 15.94
N ASN A 42 8.02 -43.31 16.25
CA ASN A 42 8.28 -42.52 17.48
C ASN A 42 7.74 -41.11 17.32
N SER A 43 6.78 -40.75 18.14
CA SER A 43 6.25 -39.39 18.23
C SER A 43 7.03 -38.50 19.20
N GLY A 44 8.23 -38.91 19.57
CA GLY A 44 9.11 -38.12 20.46
C GLY A 44 9.74 -36.92 19.76
N GLY A 45 10.73 -36.35 20.39
CA GLY A 45 11.44 -35.19 19.88
C GLY A 45 10.62 -33.92 20.04
N ASP A 46 10.54 -33.13 18.99
CA ASP A 46 9.87 -31.82 19.03
C ASP A 46 8.36 -31.91 18.82
N ALA A 47 7.83 -33.09 18.58
CA ALA A 47 6.40 -33.26 18.35
C ALA A 47 5.58 -32.99 19.61
N PHE A 48 4.44 -32.33 19.42
CA PHE A 48 3.49 -32.09 20.50
C PHE A 48 2.76 -33.40 20.81
N VAL A 49 2.99 -33.98 22.00
CA VAL A 49 2.59 -35.35 22.32
C VAL A 49 1.58 -35.44 23.49
N VAL A 50 0.60 -34.57 23.50
CA VAL A 50 -0.41 -34.51 24.58
C VAL A 50 -1.13 -35.84 24.73
N GLN A 51 -1.57 -36.46 23.64
CA GLN A 51 -2.33 -37.70 23.70
C GLN A 51 -1.46 -38.89 24.17
N LYS A 52 -0.21 -38.96 23.74
CA LYS A 52 0.74 -39.97 24.21
C LYS A 52 0.91 -39.90 25.75
N ASN A 53 1.07 -38.69 26.28
CA ASN A 53 1.23 -38.49 27.71
C ASN A 53 -0.03 -38.89 28.48
N ARG A 54 -1.22 -38.52 27.95
CA ARG A 54 -2.50 -38.93 28.55
C ARG A 54 -2.68 -40.45 28.57
N ILE A 55 -2.38 -41.15 27.45
CA ILE A 55 -2.46 -42.58 27.36
C ILE A 55 -1.47 -43.25 28.28
N LYS A 56 -0.21 -42.74 28.35
CA LYS A 56 0.86 -43.27 29.21
C LYS A 56 0.49 -43.19 30.67
N SER A 57 -0.34 -42.22 31.07
CA SER A 57 -0.79 -42.14 32.47
C SER A 57 -1.82 -43.20 32.83
N LEU A 58 -2.38 -43.88 31.84
CA LEU A 58 -3.40 -44.91 32.04
C LEU A 58 -2.89 -46.33 31.82
N VAL A 59 -2.06 -46.55 30.79
CA VAL A 59 -1.62 -47.91 30.35
C VAL A 59 -0.17 -47.86 29.84
N PRO A 60 0.55 -48.99 29.83
CA PRO A 60 1.89 -49.07 29.23
C PRO A 60 1.89 -48.74 27.72
N ILE A 61 2.94 -48.03 27.26
CA ILE A 61 3.17 -47.77 25.83
C ILE A 61 4.54 -48.34 25.44
N HIS A 62 4.55 -49.12 24.34
CA HIS A 62 5.76 -49.61 23.68
C HIS A 62 5.97 -48.85 22.38
N THR A 63 7.13 -48.18 22.22
CA THR A 63 7.44 -47.48 20.94
C THR A 63 8.43 -48.33 20.15
N LEU A 64 8.08 -48.67 18.90
CA LEU A 64 8.92 -49.52 18.04
C LEU A 64 10.07 -48.72 17.41
N ALA A 65 9.77 -47.52 16.97
CA ALA A 65 10.72 -46.63 16.30
C ALA A 65 11.41 -47.31 15.10
N GLU A 66 12.74 -47.49 15.18
CA GLU A 66 13.52 -48.08 14.06
C GLU A 66 13.34 -49.57 13.90
N ASP A 67 13.04 -50.28 14.99
CA ASP A 67 12.89 -51.77 14.92
C ASP A 67 11.42 -52.14 15.03
N LYS A 68 10.75 -52.08 13.89
CA LYS A 68 9.32 -52.44 13.80
C LYS A 68 9.05 -53.94 13.99
N SER A 69 10.10 -54.82 13.90
CA SER A 69 9.94 -56.26 14.15
C SER A 69 9.68 -56.57 15.63
N ARG A 70 10.00 -55.69 16.54
CA ARG A 70 9.77 -55.85 17.98
C ARG A 70 8.29 -56.06 18.32
N ILE A 71 7.37 -55.71 17.41
CA ILE A 71 5.94 -55.99 17.62
C ILE A 71 5.68 -57.49 17.87
N LEU A 72 6.43 -58.38 17.22
CA LEU A 72 6.27 -59.83 17.39
C LEU A 72 6.61 -60.24 18.84
N GLN A 73 7.68 -59.70 19.39
CA GLN A 73 8.08 -59.99 20.78
C GLN A 73 7.04 -59.43 21.77
N ILE A 74 6.52 -58.21 21.53
CA ILE A 74 5.50 -57.62 22.42
C ILE A 74 4.22 -58.51 22.40
N ILE A 75 3.80 -59.00 21.24
CA ILE A 75 2.63 -59.89 21.10
C ILE A 75 2.89 -61.18 21.88
N GLU A 76 4.10 -61.78 21.77
CA GLU A 76 4.46 -63.00 22.47
C GLU A 76 4.50 -62.83 24.00
N ASP A 77 5.02 -61.69 24.48
CA ASP A 77 5.12 -61.38 25.89
C ASP A 77 3.77 -61.06 26.53
N PHE A 78 2.99 -60.19 25.84
CA PHE A 78 1.69 -59.72 26.36
C PHE A 78 0.62 -60.75 26.23
N LYS A 79 0.64 -61.58 25.16
CA LYS A 79 -0.36 -62.59 24.79
C LYS A 79 -1.78 -62.01 24.73
N PRO A 80 -2.05 -61.08 23.80
CA PRO A 80 -3.36 -60.46 23.74
C PRO A 80 -4.46 -61.44 23.32
N ASP A 81 -5.68 -61.19 23.79
CA ASP A 81 -6.90 -61.83 23.27
C ASP A 81 -7.38 -61.07 22.00
N ILE A 82 -7.10 -59.77 21.94
CA ILE A 82 -7.53 -58.93 20.80
C ILE A 82 -6.34 -58.01 20.45
N ILE A 83 -6.07 -57.88 19.14
CA ILE A 83 -5.18 -56.83 18.60
C ILE A 83 -6.04 -55.85 17.81
N HIS A 84 -6.00 -54.57 18.15
CA HIS A 84 -6.78 -53.54 17.44
C HIS A 84 -5.83 -52.54 16.78
N PHE A 85 -5.68 -52.61 15.47
CA PHE A 85 -4.91 -51.68 14.68
C PHE A 85 -5.73 -50.41 14.46
N GLN A 86 -5.13 -49.25 14.74
CA GLN A 86 -5.77 -47.94 14.60
C GLN A 86 -5.57 -47.35 13.20
N GLU A 87 -4.89 -48.02 12.30
CA GLU A 87 -4.82 -47.85 10.86
C GLU A 87 -4.50 -49.18 10.22
N ILE A 88 -4.58 -49.25 8.89
CA ILE A 88 -4.29 -50.48 8.14
C ILE A 88 -2.80 -50.80 8.26
N PRO A 89 -2.44 -51.92 8.94
CA PRO A 89 -1.05 -52.12 9.37
C PRO A 89 -0.06 -52.38 8.22
N GLN A 90 -0.53 -52.79 7.06
CA GLN A 90 0.37 -53.09 5.93
C GLN A 90 1.13 -51.84 5.42
N PHE A 91 0.67 -50.65 5.74
CA PHE A 91 1.33 -49.43 5.31
C PHE A 91 2.44 -48.98 6.29
N ASP A 92 2.48 -49.61 7.49
CA ASP A 92 3.38 -49.20 8.56
C ASP A 92 4.33 -50.31 9.02
N LEU A 93 3.92 -51.58 8.91
CA LEU A 93 4.70 -52.72 9.44
C LEU A 93 5.32 -53.53 8.30
N PRO A 94 6.49 -54.18 8.57
CA PRO A 94 7.12 -55.01 7.53
C PRO A 94 6.32 -56.29 7.24
N LEU A 95 6.32 -56.68 5.96
CA LEU A 95 5.50 -57.79 5.49
C LEU A 95 5.74 -59.12 6.26
N PHE A 96 7.00 -59.43 6.58
CA PHE A 96 7.29 -60.64 7.32
C PHE A 96 6.64 -60.65 8.73
N ALA A 97 6.49 -59.51 9.35
CA ALA A 97 5.81 -59.42 10.65
C ALA A 97 4.30 -59.62 10.46
N LEU A 98 3.76 -59.03 9.38
CA LEU A 98 2.34 -59.20 9.04
C LEU A 98 2.00 -60.66 8.73
N ASP A 99 2.90 -61.41 8.02
CA ASP A 99 2.71 -62.83 7.77
C ASP A 99 2.56 -63.64 9.06
N VAL A 100 3.33 -63.25 10.08
CA VAL A 100 3.26 -63.92 11.41
C VAL A 100 1.97 -63.50 12.14
N ILE A 101 1.66 -62.21 12.16
CA ILE A 101 0.51 -61.66 12.90
C ILE A 101 -0.81 -62.16 12.32
N PHE A 102 -0.93 -62.21 10.98
CA PHE A 102 -2.18 -62.60 10.29
C PHE A 102 -2.26 -64.09 9.93
N ARG A 103 -1.36 -64.94 10.47
CA ARG A 103 -1.42 -66.38 10.22
C ARG A 103 -2.78 -66.97 10.66
N LYS A 104 -3.24 -68.00 10.01
CA LYS A 104 -4.58 -68.58 10.22
C LYS A 104 -4.80 -69.20 11.61
N ASP A 105 -3.73 -69.70 12.22
CA ASP A 105 -3.78 -70.41 13.52
C ASP A 105 -3.43 -69.52 14.71
N ARG A 106 -3.52 -68.22 14.53
CA ARG A 106 -3.24 -67.21 15.61
C ARG A 106 -4.23 -67.36 16.76
N PRO A 107 -3.78 -67.15 18.02
CA PRO A 107 -4.65 -67.30 19.20
C PRO A 107 -5.46 -66.06 19.56
N TYR A 108 -5.46 -64.98 18.76
CA TYR A 108 -6.11 -63.71 19.04
C TYR A 108 -7.00 -63.29 17.89
N PHE A 109 -7.97 -62.43 18.21
CA PHE A 109 -8.88 -61.78 17.28
C PHE A 109 -8.27 -60.46 16.79
N ILE A 110 -8.31 -60.16 15.50
CA ILE A 110 -7.77 -58.94 14.93
C ILE A 110 -8.90 -57.98 14.53
N VAL A 111 -8.81 -56.74 15.01
CA VAL A 111 -9.65 -55.64 14.62
C VAL A 111 -8.78 -54.62 13.89
N ALA A 112 -9.28 -53.93 12.87
CA ALA A 112 -8.62 -52.84 12.24
C ALA A 112 -9.60 -51.68 12.02
N SER A 113 -9.09 -50.48 12.25
CA SER A 113 -9.79 -49.20 11.95
C SER A 113 -9.04 -48.48 10.84
N THR A 114 -9.68 -47.50 10.23
CA THR A 114 -8.97 -46.49 9.44
C THR A 114 -9.63 -45.14 9.65
N HIS A 115 -8.80 -44.10 9.78
CA HIS A 115 -9.22 -42.75 10.05
C HIS A 115 -9.08 -41.82 8.85
N GLY A 116 -8.51 -42.33 7.74
CA GLY A 116 -8.28 -41.58 6.51
C GLY A 116 -9.31 -41.85 5.44
N SER A 117 -9.66 -40.86 4.63
CA SER A 117 -10.56 -41.00 3.48
C SER A 117 -9.88 -41.57 2.24
N LEU A 118 -8.56 -41.66 2.24
CA LEU A 118 -7.77 -42.05 1.07
C LEU A 118 -7.52 -43.55 0.98
N THR A 119 -7.77 -44.33 2.05
CA THR A 119 -7.54 -45.77 2.08
C THR A 119 -8.45 -46.49 1.08
N ASN A 120 -7.85 -47.23 0.17
CA ASN A 120 -8.57 -48.02 -0.83
C ASN A 120 -8.69 -49.47 -0.35
N PRO A 121 -9.89 -49.94 -0.05
CA PRO A 121 -10.06 -51.32 0.45
C PRO A 121 -9.51 -52.40 -0.49
N SER A 122 -9.54 -52.19 -1.80
CA SER A 122 -9.05 -53.18 -2.78
C SER A 122 -7.54 -53.40 -2.76
N GLU A 123 -6.80 -52.48 -2.11
CA GLU A 123 -5.34 -52.57 -2.00
C GLU A 123 -4.87 -53.25 -0.71
N ILE A 124 -5.84 -53.67 0.13
CA ILE A 124 -5.51 -54.28 1.43
C ILE A 124 -5.28 -55.79 1.23
N ALA A 125 -4.10 -56.26 1.60
CA ALA A 125 -3.73 -57.69 1.49
C ALA A 125 -3.95 -58.45 2.80
N TYR A 126 -3.87 -57.77 3.94
CA TYR A 126 -3.97 -58.36 5.27
C TYR A 126 -5.27 -57.93 5.94
N HIS A 127 -6.32 -58.77 5.79
CA HIS A 127 -7.65 -58.46 6.32
C HIS A 127 -7.80 -58.91 7.79
N PRO A 128 -8.36 -58.05 8.65
CA PRO A 128 -8.68 -58.42 10.03
C PRO A 128 -9.89 -59.36 10.10
N ASP A 129 -10.22 -59.82 11.30
CA ASP A 129 -11.47 -60.53 11.54
C ASP A 129 -12.67 -59.58 11.51
N ARG A 130 -12.45 -58.29 11.83
CA ARG A 130 -13.49 -57.26 11.82
C ARG A 130 -12.90 -55.87 11.57
N TYR A 131 -13.58 -55.07 10.77
CA TYR A 131 -13.30 -53.66 10.63
C TYR A 131 -14.20 -52.84 11.55
N ILE A 132 -13.62 -51.90 12.31
CA ILE A 132 -14.37 -50.91 13.09
C ILE A 132 -14.02 -49.53 12.49
N LEU A 133 -14.98 -48.97 11.76
CA LEU A 133 -14.76 -47.79 10.96
C LEU A 133 -15.38 -46.55 11.63
N VAL A 134 -14.86 -45.37 11.34
CA VAL A 134 -15.31 -44.15 12.02
C VAL A 134 -16.46 -43.43 11.32
N SER A 135 -16.84 -43.90 10.13
CA SER A 135 -17.96 -43.33 9.37
C SER A 135 -18.72 -44.37 8.55
N GLU A 136 -19.98 -44.05 8.28
CA GLU A 136 -20.83 -44.91 7.43
C GLU A 136 -20.29 -44.96 5.98
N TRP A 137 -19.70 -43.84 5.51
CA TRP A 137 -19.08 -43.80 4.18
C TRP A 137 -17.94 -44.80 4.07
N SER A 138 -17.07 -44.89 5.07
CA SER A 138 -16.01 -45.90 5.08
C SER A 138 -16.60 -47.32 5.13
N ARG A 139 -17.63 -47.52 5.96
CA ARG A 139 -18.28 -48.85 6.08
C ARG A 139 -18.79 -49.32 4.72
N GLN A 140 -19.48 -48.46 3.97
CA GLN A 140 -20.03 -48.80 2.66
C GLN A 140 -18.93 -49.27 1.69
N ARG A 141 -17.76 -48.67 1.73
CA ARG A 141 -16.63 -49.04 0.88
C ARG A 141 -15.97 -50.34 1.34
N PHE A 142 -15.85 -50.54 2.65
CA PHE A 142 -15.16 -51.69 3.22
C PHE A 142 -16.00 -52.99 3.17
N ILE A 143 -17.31 -52.91 2.98
CA ILE A 143 -18.18 -54.09 2.76
C ILE A 143 -17.64 -54.93 1.59
N GLU A 144 -17.06 -54.31 0.59
CA GLU A 144 -16.51 -55.03 -0.59
C GLU A 144 -15.38 -56.00 -0.25
N THR A 145 -14.73 -55.83 0.91
CA THR A 145 -13.67 -56.77 1.36
C THR A 145 -14.23 -58.13 1.78
N GLY A 146 -15.55 -58.24 2.02
CA GLY A 146 -16.16 -59.43 2.54
C GLY A 146 -15.94 -59.65 4.04
N VAL A 147 -15.26 -58.74 4.72
CA VAL A 147 -15.00 -58.80 6.16
C VAL A 147 -16.13 -58.09 6.92
N GLU A 148 -16.51 -58.58 8.07
CA GLU A 148 -17.52 -57.95 8.93
C GLU A 148 -17.12 -56.52 9.30
N THR A 149 -18.04 -55.57 9.16
CA THR A 149 -17.77 -54.14 9.38
C THR A 149 -18.77 -53.49 10.35
N ASP A 150 -18.27 -52.73 11.29
CA ASP A 150 -19.10 -51.89 12.21
C ASP A 150 -18.67 -50.42 12.12
N VAL A 151 -19.57 -49.52 12.52
CA VAL A 151 -19.26 -48.09 12.65
C VAL A 151 -19.23 -47.70 14.12
N TRP A 152 -18.08 -47.23 14.56
CA TRP A 152 -17.92 -46.62 15.89
C TRP A 152 -17.50 -45.18 15.69
N GLN A 153 -18.46 -44.27 15.75
CA GLN A 153 -18.17 -42.85 15.63
C GLN A 153 -17.42 -42.33 16.83
N TYR A 154 -16.71 -41.24 16.66
CA TYR A 154 -16.03 -40.55 17.76
C TYR A 154 -17.07 -40.21 18.83
N PRO A 155 -16.81 -40.53 20.10
CA PRO A 155 -17.75 -40.20 21.17
C PRO A 155 -17.65 -38.70 21.46
N ILE A 156 -18.80 -38.03 21.50
CA ILE A 156 -18.91 -36.57 21.81
C ILE A 156 -19.85 -36.45 23.03
N GLU A 157 -19.42 -35.69 23.99
CA GLU A 157 -20.18 -35.38 25.18
C GLU A 157 -20.84 -34.01 25.00
N ASP A 158 -22.04 -33.82 25.49
CA ASP A 158 -22.64 -32.46 25.60
C ASP A 158 -22.01 -31.74 26.78
N TYR A 159 -21.52 -30.54 26.53
CA TYR A 159 -20.84 -29.75 27.53
C TYR A 159 -21.74 -28.64 28.05
N VAL A 160 -21.71 -28.43 29.36
CA VAL A 160 -22.24 -27.23 30.00
C VAL A 160 -21.08 -26.26 30.15
N PHE A 161 -21.24 -25.06 29.66
CA PHE A 161 -20.13 -24.10 29.64
C PHE A 161 -20.63 -22.69 29.99
N ASP A 162 -19.70 -21.87 30.46
CA ASP A 162 -19.92 -20.46 30.73
C ASP A 162 -19.10 -19.65 29.74
N LYS A 163 -19.77 -19.06 28.78
CA LYS A 163 -19.13 -18.29 27.71
C LYS A 163 -18.38 -17.08 28.24
N GLU A 164 -18.99 -16.31 29.15
CA GLU A 164 -18.37 -15.10 29.70
C GLU A 164 -17.08 -15.46 30.48
N ALA A 165 -17.14 -16.53 31.28
CA ALA A 165 -15.97 -17.00 32.00
C ALA A 165 -14.85 -17.45 31.02
N ALA A 166 -15.21 -18.17 29.96
CA ALA A 166 -14.26 -18.61 28.95
C ALA A 166 -13.62 -17.42 28.18
N GLN A 167 -14.42 -16.45 27.79
CA GLN A 167 -13.93 -15.23 27.13
C GLN A 167 -12.95 -14.47 28.05
N LYS A 168 -13.30 -14.34 29.32
CA LYS A 168 -12.45 -13.68 30.31
C LYS A 168 -11.12 -14.44 30.49
N GLU A 169 -11.18 -15.77 30.56
CA GLU A 169 -9.99 -16.63 30.69
C GLU A 169 -9.01 -16.42 29.51
N LEU A 170 -9.56 -16.30 28.29
CA LEU A 170 -8.77 -16.10 27.08
C LEU A 170 -8.44 -14.62 26.82
N GLY A 171 -8.96 -13.68 27.62
CA GLY A 171 -8.75 -12.25 27.42
C GLY A 171 -9.45 -11.70 26.18
N LEU A 172 -10.59 -12.27 25.80
CA LEU A 172 -11.35 -11.84 24.63
C LEU A 172 -12.31 -10.70 25.00
N ASP A 173 -12.47 -9.76 24.07
CA ASP A 173 -13.41 -8.63 24.23
C ASP A 173 -14.84 -9.11 23.92
N PRO A 174 -15.74 -9.13 24.90
CA PRO A 174 -17.11 -9.66 24.68
C PRO A 174 -17.95 -8.80 23.73
N THR A 175 -17.50 -7.59 23.36
CA THR A 175 -18.21 -6.77 22.36
C THR A 175 -17.92 -7.21 20.93
N TRP A 176 -16.90 -8.06 20.74
CA TRP A 176 -16.56 -8.63 19.45
C TRP A 176 -17.21 -9.99 19.25
N LYS A 177 -17.39 -10.39 18.01
CA LYS A 177 -17.82 -11.73 17.62
C LYS A 177 -16.57 -12.58 17.37
N HIS A 178 -16.58 -13.80 17.89
CA HIS A 178 -15.41 -14.70 17.87
C HIS A 178 -15.70 -15.92 17.01
N VAL A 179 -14.99 -16.06 15.88
CA VAL A 179 -15.09 -17.18 14.96
C VAL A 179 -13.89 -18.11 15.19
N LEU A 180 -14.15 -19.39 15.45
CA LEU A 180 -13.12 -20.38 15.79
C LEU A 180 -12.84 -21.32 14.62
N ASN A 181 -11.56 -21.60 14.38
CA ASN A 181 -11.07 -22.68 13.53
C ASN A 181 -10.12 -23.55 14.35
N VAL A 182 -10.36 -24.86 14.37
CA VAL A 182 -9.49 -25.81 15.09
C VAL A 182 -8.93 -26.82 14.08
N GLY A 183 -7.63 -26.87 13.94
CA GLY A 183 -6.96 -27.83 13.09
C GLY A 183 -5.52 -27.52 12.74
N LEU A 184 -4.79 -28.54 12.35
CA LEU A 184 -3.43 -28.44 11.82
C LEU A 184 -3.39 -27.52 10.60
N PHE A 185 -2.43 -26.59 10.54
CA PHE A 185 -2.26 -25.75 9.34
C PHE A 185 -1.72 -26.59 8.18
N SER A 186 -2.58 -26.85 7.20
CA SER A 186 -2.21 -27.67 6.03
C SER A 186 -3.09 -27.31 4.82
N PRO A 187 -2.63 -27.62 3.60
CA PRO A 187 -3.43 -27.36 2.40
C PRO A 187 -4.83 -27.99 2.44
N GLY A 188 -4.95 -29.21 3.01
CA GLY A 188 -6.26 -29.89 3.14
C GLY A 188 -7.22 -29.19 4.07
N LYS A 189 -6.73 -28.52 5.10
CA LYS A 189 -7.55 -27.77 6.07
C LYS A 189 -7.89 -26.35 5.60
N ASN A 190 -7.15 -25.81 4.61
CA ASN A 190 -7.50 -24.63 3.83
C ASN A 190 -7.72 -23.36 4.66
N GLN A 191 -6.88 -23.08 5.65
CA GLN A 191 -6.99 -21.86 6.47
C GLN A 191 -6.82 -20.57 5.63
N GLY A 192 -6.15 -20.65 4.48
CA GLY A 192 -6.01 -19.51 3.57
C GLY A 192 -7.35 -18.93 3.12
N GLU A 193 -8.36 -19.79 2.93
CA GLU A 193 -9.71 -19.34 2.63
C GLU A 193 -10.30 -18.51 3.77
N ILE A 194 -10.06 -18.94 5.01
CA ILE A 194 -10.57 -18.20 6.18
C ILE A 194 -9.86 -16.83 6.26
N PHE A 195 -8.56 -16.77 5.93
CA PHE A 195 -7.84 -15.48 5.85
C PHE A 195 -8.47 -14.56 4.80
N ALA A 196 -8.79 -15.10 3.60
CA ALA A 196 -9.42 -14.28 2.55
C ALA A 196 -10.80 -13.73 2.99
N ILE A 197 -11.57 -14.53 3.73
CA ILE A 197 -12.85 -14.09 4.30
C ILE A 197 -12.61 -13.06 5.43
N ALA A 198 -11.62 -13.31 6.29
CA ALA A 198 -11.29 -12.41 7.39
C ALA A 198 -10.90 -11.03 6.87
N THR A 199 -10.09 -10.97 5.79
CA THR A 199 -9.74 -9.70 5.11
C THR A 199 -10.99 -8.93 4.71
N GLN A 200 -11.98 -9.62 4.12
CA GLN A 200 -13.23 -8.98 3.68
C GLN A 200 -14.11 -8.51 4.84
N LEU A 201 -13.82 -8.98 6.06
CA LEU A 201 -14.63 -8.69 7.25
C LEU A 201 -13.88 -7.81 8.28
N GLU A 202 -12.69 -7.29 7.96
CA GLU A 202 -11.90 -6.46 8.89
C GLU A 202 -12.64 -5.21 9.38
N LYS A 203 -13.57 -4.70 8.57
CA LYS A 203 -14.35 -3.51 8.92
C LYS A 203 -15.44 -3.76 10.01
N TYR A 204 -15.60 -5.01 10.42
CA TYR A 204 -16.57 -5.37 11.46
C TYR A 204 -15.86 -5.83 12.74
N LYS A 205 -16.57 -5.78 13.86
CA LYS A 205 -16.07 -6.31 15.13
C LYS A 205 -16.14 -7.85 15.13
N ILE A 206 -15.28 -8.48 14.30
CA ILE A 206 -15.14 -9.94 14.21
C ILE A 206 -13.66 -10.30 14.36
N LYS A 207 -13.37 -11.27 15.25
CA LYS A 207 -12.02 -11.87 15.37
C LYS A 207 -12.08 -13.35 14.98
N PHE A 208 -11.11 -13.80 14.22
CA PHE A 208 -10.95 -15.19 13.80
C PHE A 208 -9.81 -15.82 14.60
N HIS A 209 -10.10 -16.90 15.30
CA HIS A 209 -9.16 -17.58 16.19
C HIS A 209 -8.75 -18.91 15.58
N PHE A 210 -7.45 -19.14 15.43
CA PHE A 210 -6.89 -20.36 14.86
C PHE A 210 -6.14 -21.12 15.96
N VAL A 211 -6.65 -22.31 16.30
CA VAL A 211 -6.05 -23.20 17.28
C VAL A 211 -5.58 -24.46 16.57
N GLY A 212 -4.27 -24.70 16.60
CA GLY A 212 -3.69 -25.86 15.96
C GLY A 212 -2.23 -25.71 15.61
N ASN A 213 -1.61 -26.84 15.29
CA ASN A 213 -0.17 -26.91 15.06
C ASN A 213 0.22 -26.35 13.68
N GLN A 214 1.32 -25.60 13.68
CA GLN A 214 2.02 -25.14 12.46
C GLN A 214 3.21 -26.09 12.23
N ALA A 215 2.94 -27.32 11.78
CA ALA A 215 3.95 -28.36 11.68
C ALA A 215 4.97 -28.07 10.58
N GLY A 216 6.23 -28.45 10.80
CA GLY A 216 7.34 -28.19 9.87
C GLY A 216 7.15 -28.78 8.48
N ASN A 217 6.50 -29.95 8.38
CA ASN A 217 6.25 -30.59 7.08
C ASN A 217 5.26 -29.80 6.19
N PHE A 218 4.54 -28.79 6.76
CA PHE A 218 3.63 -27.91 6.02
C PHE A 218 4.10 -26.47 6.02
N GLU A 219 5.37 -26.19 6.32
CA GLU A 219 5.94 -24.85 6.35
C GLU A 219 5.71 -24.10 5.02
N HIS A 220 5.83 -24.81 3.89
CA HIS A 220 5.59 -24.25 2.56
C HIS A 220 4.17 -23.70 2.37
N TYR A 221 3.20 -24.15 3.18
CA TYR A 221 1.81 -23.70 3.14
C TYR A 221 1.57 -22.55 4.14
N TRP A 222 1.91 -22.78 5.43
CA TRP A 222 1.49 -21.83 6.45
C TRP A 222 2.40 -20.58 6.55
N LYS A 223 3.69 -20.70 6.19
CA LYS A 223 4.62 -19.57 6.33
C LYS A 223 4.23 -18.38 5.45
N PRO A 224 3.94 -18.55 4.15
CA PRO A 224 3.45 -17.42 3.35
C PRO A 224 2.15 -16.83 3.89
N LEU A 225 1.24 -17.65 4.42
CA LEU A 225 0.00 -17.15 5.00
C LEU A 225 0.25 -16.20 6.19
N MET A 226 1.30 -16.47 6.98
CA MET A 226 1.61 -15.63 8.13
C MET A 226 2.10 -14.23 7.72
N GLU A 227 2.74 -14.12 6.55
CA GLU A 227 3.20 -12.83 6.02
C GLU A 227 2.04 -11.89 5.67
N TYR A 228 0.91 -12.46 5.29
CA TYR A 228 -0.28 -11.72 4.86
C TYR A 228 -1.46 -11.88 5.82
N LYS A 229 -1.17 -12.25 7.05
CA LYS A 229 -2.21 -12.53 8.07
C LYS A 229 -3.04 -11.27 8.34
N PRO A 230 -4.38 -11.32 8.16
CA PRO A 230 -5.24 -10.18 8.48
C PRO A 230 -5.17 -9.80 9.97
N GLU A 231 -5.39 -8.51 10.28
CA GLU A 231 -5.30 -8.01 11.65
C GLU A 231 -6.37 -8.60 12.58
N ASN A 232 -7.50 -8.97 12.00
CA ASN A 232 -8.57 -9.61 12.77
C ASN A 232 -8.38 -11.12 12.96
N CYS A 233 -7.20 -11.68 12.58
CA CYS A 233 -6.85 -13.10 12.77
C CYS A 233 -5.83 -13.27 13.90
N VAL A 234 -6.14 -14.17 14.83
CA VAL A 234 -5.29 -14.49 16.00
C VAL A 234 -4.85 -15.95 15.91
N ILE A 235 -3.54 -16.19 15.88
CA ILE A 235 -2.97 -17.53 15.82
C ILE A 235 -2.54 -17.93 17.23
N TRP A 236 -3.19 -18.95 17.79
CA TRP A 236 -2.94 -19.41 19.16
C TRP A 236 -1.93 -20.58 19.22
N GLY A 237 -1.63 -21.19 18.06
CA GLY A 237 -0.80 -22.37 18.03
C GLY A 237 -1.51 -23.58 18.63
N GLU A 238 -0.75 -24.60 19.01
CA GLU A 238 -1.31 -25.81 19.60
C GLU A 238 -1.61 -25.59 21.09
N ARG A 239 -2.84 -25.95 21.50
CA ARG A 239 -3.37 -25.70 22.86
C ARG A 239 -3.87 -27.00 23.49
N THR A 240 -3.81 -27.06 24.83
CA THR A 240 -4.39 -28.19 25.61
C THR A 240 -5.78 -27.86 26.16
N ASP A 241 -6.14 -26.57 26.16
CA ASP A 241 -7.41 -26.02 26.66
C ASP A 241 -8.37 -25.66 25.53
N VAL A 242 -8.45 -26.51 24.50
CA VAL A 242 -9.27 -26.23 23.30
C VAL A 242 -10.75 -26.07 23.66
N ASP A 243 -11.19 -26.75 24.73
CA ASP A 243 -12.55 -26.64 25.24
C ASP A 243 -12.93 -25.19 25.61
N THR A 244 -11.98 -24.41 26.16
CA THR A 244 -12.20 -23.00 26.50
C THR A 244 -12.46 -22.18 25.23
N PHE A 245 -11.78 -22.52 24.11
CA PHE A 245 -12.00 -21.80 22.85
C PHE A 245 -13.39 -22.09 22.25
N TYR A 246 -13.84 -23.34 22.30
CA TYR A 246 -15.21 -23.66 21.86
C TYR A 246 -16.23 -22.91 22.72
N ALA A 247 -16.05 -22.93 24.03
CA ALA A 247 -16.95 -22.25 24.97
C ALA A 247 -17.01 -20.75 24.74
N ALA A 248 -15.88 -20.10 24.39
CA ALA A 248 -15.75 -18.65 24.25
C ALA A 248 -16.29 -18.12 22.90
N SER A 249 -16.50 -18.99 21.90
CA SER A 249 -16.73 -18.57 20.51
C SER A 249 -18.21 -18.37 20.21
N ASP A 250 -18.49 -17.66 19.09
CA ASP A 250 -19.83 -17.42 18.56
C ASP A 250 -20.15 -18.28 17.36
N MET A 251 -19.13 -18.77 16.66
CA MET A 251 -19.28 -19.54 15.42
C MET A 251 -18.03 -20.41 15.22
N PHE A 252 -18.23 -21.53 14.55
CA PHE A 252 -17.13 -22.42 14.11
C PHE A 252 -17.06 -22.39 12.59
N TYR A 253 -15.87 -22.10 12.03
CA TYR A 253 -15.65 -22.10 10.58
C TYR A 253 -14.57 -23.12 10.22
N PHE A 254 -14.96 -24.12 9.44
CA PHE A 254 -14.10 -25.24 9.06
C PHE A 254 -14.00 -25.38 7.55
N ALA A 255 -12.95 -24.79 6.96
CA ALA A 255 -12.79 -24.65 5.51
C ALA A 255 -12.24 -25.91 4.82
N SER A 256 -12.08 -27.02 5.56
CA SER A 256 -11.40 -28.23 5.08
C SER A 256 -12.01 -28.80 3.80
N LYS A 257 -11.14 -29.22 2.88
CA LYS A 257 -11.53 -29.81 1.59
C LYS A 257 -11.44 -31.34 1.59
N ILE A 258 -10.78 -31.91 2.59
CA ILE A 258 -10.60 -33.37 2.71
C ILE A 258 -10.85 -33.76 4.16
N GLU A 259 -11.91 -34.50 4.41
CA GLU A 259 -12.25 -35.00 5.74
C GLU A 259 -13.00 -36.32 5.64
N LEU A 260 -13.00 -37.07 6.71
CA LEU A 260 -13.82 -38.29 6.85
C LEU A 260 -14.87 -38.14 7.96
N ASN A 261 -14.42 -37.76 9.16
CA ASN A 261 -15.30 -37.61 10.32
C ASN A 261 -14.62 -36.63 11.32
N PRO A 262 -14.64 -35.34 11.03
CA PRO A 262 -13.82 -34.37 11.79
C PRO A 262 -14.30 -34.20 13.23
N LEU A 263 -13.43 -34.52 14.17
CA LEU A 263 -13.68 -34.34 15.61
C LEU A 263 -14.01 -32.86 15.93
N SER A 264 -13.25 -31.93 15.35
CA SER A 264 -13.43 -30.48 15.63
C SER A 264 -14.83 -29.97 15.28
N VAL A 265 -15.44 -30.50 14.20
CA VAL A 265 -16.84 -30.17 13.86
C VAL A 265 -17.79 -30.72 14.92
N LYS A 266 -17.58 -31.98 15.34
CA LYS A 266 -18.44 -32.60 16.36
C LYS A 266 -18.32 -31.88 17.71
N GLU A 267 -17.10 -31.52 18.07
CA GLU A 267 -16.83 -30.75 19.29
C GLU A 267 -17.55 -29.38 19.22
N ALA A 268 -17.40 -28.64 18.12
CA ALA A 268 -18.11 -27.37 17.95
C ALA A 268 -19.61 -27.52 18.12
N LEU A 269 -20.20 -28.55 17.53
CA LEU A 269 -21.65 -28.81 17.63
C LEU A 269 -22.06 -29.17 19.08
N SER A 270 -21.19 -29.84 19.85
CA SER A 270 -21.48 -30.15 21.26
C SER A 270 -21.48 -28.89 22.15
N TYR A 271 -20.74 -27.84 21.74
CA TYR A 271 -20.80 -26.51 22.36
C TYR A 271 -21.91 -25.63 21.78
N LYS A 272 -22.79 -26.21 20.94
CA LYS A 272 -23.92 -25.54 20.32
C LYS A 272 -23.50 -24.37 19.42
N LEU A 273 -22.30 -24.42 18.85
CA LEU A 273 -21.82 -23.36 17.95
C LEU A 273 -22.46 -23.50 16.55
N PRO A 274 -23.06 -22.43 16.02
CA PRO A 274 -23.32 -22.36 14.59
C PRO A 274 -22.05 -22.70 13.82
N SER A 275 -22.12 -23.66 12.89
CA SER A 275 -20.93 -24.21 12.25
C SER A 275 -21.06 -24.16 10.73
N ILE A 276 -20.09 -23.55 10.07
CA ILE A 276 -20.04 -23.47 8.60
C ILE A 276 -18.89 -24.31 8.07
N PHE A 277 -19.21 -25.16 7.10
CA PHE A 277 -18.21 -26.02 6.45
C PHE A 277 -18.74 -26.60 5.13
N ARG A 278 -17.84 -27.17 4.30
CA ARG A 278 -18.22 -27.75 3.03
C ARG A 278 -18.97 -29.09 3.21
N LYS A 279 -19.99 -29.34 2.38
CA LYS A 279 -20.64 -30.63 2.31
C LYS A 279 -19.74 -31.56 1.50
N LEU A 280 -18.94 -32.38 2.21
CA LEU A 280 -18.08 -33.35 1.56
C LEU A 280 -18.86 -34.65 1.36
N HIS A 281 -18.60 -35.37 0.25
CA HIS A 281 -19.24 -36.62 -0.07
C HIS A 281 -19.02 -37.70 1.03
N THR A 282 -17.92 -37.58 1.77
CA THR A 282 -17.60 -38.50 2.87
C THR A 282 -18.55 -38.39 4.06
N TYR A 283 -19.26 -37.24 4.19
CA TYR A 283 -20.19 -37.03 5.30
C TYR A 283 -21.54 -37.68 5.08
N LEU A 284 -21.85 -38.03 3.82
CA LEU A 284 -23.18 -38.49 3.42
C LEU A 284 -24.23 -37.48 3.93
N ASP A 285 -25.21 -37.95 4.71
CA ASP A 285 -26.23 -37.09 5.30
C ASP A 285 -26.06 -36.87 6.81
N THR A 286 -24.84 -37.11 7.32
CA THR A 286 -24.56 -37.08 8.77
C THR A 286 -25.01 -35.79 9.45
N TYR A 287 -24.85 -34.62 8.76
CA TYR A 287 -25.14 -33.32 9.34
C TYR A 287 -26.36 -32.61 8.76
N ASP A 288 -27.08 -33.25 7.80
CA ASP A 288 -28.11 -32.59 7.00
C ASP A 288 -29.32 -32.10 7.83
N ASN A 289 -29.59 -32.72 8.96
CA ASN A 289 -30.73 -32.39 9.81
C ASN A 289 -30.33 -31.62 11.07
N ASN A 290 -29.08 -31.06 11.10
CA ASN A 290 -28.60 -30.32 12.25
C ASN A 290 -28.79 -28.80 12.00
N SER A 291 -29.66 -28.17 12.78
CA SER A 291 -29.97 -26.73 12.61
C SER A 291 -28.81 -25.79 12.87
N LEU A 292 -27.72 -26.27 13.48
CA LEU A 292 -26.51 -25.49 13.71
C LEU A 292 -25.54 -25.49 12.51
N VAL A 293 -25.84 -26.32 11.50
CA VAL A 293 -24.93 -26.51 10.36
C VAL A 293 -25.43 -25.74 9.14
N THR A 294 -24.54 -24.94 8.56
CA THR A 294 -24.76 -24.33 7.26
C THR A 294 -23.63 -24.76 6.33
N TYR A 295 -24.01 -25.38 5.23
CA TYR A 295 -23.02 -25.78 4.23
C TYR A 295 -22.60 -24.58 3.36
N ILE A 296 -21.31 -24.49 3.11
CA ILE A 296 -20.70 -23.50 2.20
C ILE A 296 -20.00 -24.23 1.04
N ASP A 297 -19.69 -23.49 0.01
CA ASP A 297 -18.94 -23.98 -1.16
C ASP A 297 -17.72 -23.07 -1.40
N ASP A 298 -17.27 -22.97 -2.64
CA ASP A 298 -16.13 -22.12 -2.99
C ASP A 298 -16.53 -20.65 -3.24
N ASP A 299 -17.81 -20.30 -3.08
CA ASP A 299 -18.27 -18.92 -3.22
C ASP A 299 -18.05 -18.14 -1.92
N LEU A 300 -16.98 -17.34 -1.89
CA LEU A 300 -16.64 -16.53 -0.73
C LEU A 300 -17.72 -15.47 -0.43
N LYS A 301 -18.48 -15.03 -1.43
CA LYS A 301 -19.58 -14.06 -1.22
C LYS A 301 -20.70 -14.71 -0.41
N LEU A 302 -21.04 -15.96 -0.73
CA LEU A 302 -22.02 -16.72 0.04
C LEU A 302 -21.53 -16.89 1.48
N THR A 303 -20.27 -17.31 1.66
CA THR A 303 -19.68 -17.52 2.98
C THR A 303 -19.71 -16.22 3.81
N LYS A 304 -19.29 -15.09 3.21
CA LYS A 304 -19.32 -13.75 3.85
C LYS A 304 -20.74 -13.44 4.33
N ARG A 305 -21.73 -13.62 3.46
CA ARG A 305 -23.15 -13.35 3.78
C ARG A 305 -23.62 -14.19 4.95
N VAL A 306 -23.33 -15.50 4.94
CA VAL A 306 -23.74 -16.41 6.03
C VAL A 306 -23.13 -15.96 7.37
N ILE A 307 -21.85 -15.56 7.38
CA ILE A 307 -21.19 -15.08 8.60
C ILE A 307 -21.88 -13.82 9.13
N LEU A 308 -22.14 -12.83 8.25
CA LEU A 308 -22.78 -11.58 8.64
C LEU A 308 -24.20 -11.78 9.15
N GLU A 309 -25.00 -12.60 8.45
CA GLU A 309 -26.40 -12.89 8.85
C GLU A 309 -26.45 -13.64 10.18
N THR A 310 -25.51 -14.56 10.42
CA THR A 310 -25.48 -15.36 11.66
C THR A 310 -24.98 -14.52 12.85
N LEU A 311 -23.90 -13.76 12.68
CA LEU A 311 -23.26 -13.06 13.80
C LEU A 311 -23.81 -11.65 14.03
N GLN A 312 -24.34 -10.98 12.99
CA GLN A 312 -24.84 -9.60 13.04
C GLN A 312 -23.83 -8.69 13.77
N PRO A 313 -22.58 -8.60 13.31
CA PRO A 313 -21.53 -7.84 14.01
C PRO A 313 -21.69 -6.33 13.81
N GLU A 314 -21.19 -5.55 14.78
CA GLU A 314 -21.11 -4.09 14.63
C GLU A 314 -19.99 -3.72 13.64
N PHE A 315 -20.19 -2.58 12.93
CA PHE A 315 -19.14 -1.93 12.15
C PHE A 315 -18.08 -1.41 13.12
N ASN A 316 -16.83 -1.58 12.77
CA ASN A 316 -15.70 -1.16 13.60
C ASN A 316 -14.99 0.05 12.98
N GLU A 317 -14.16 -0.20 11.98
CA GLU A 317 -13.40 0.86 11.29
C GLU A 317 -12.99 0.39 9.90
N ILE A 318 -12.65 1.34 9.04
CA ILE A 318 -12.17 1.02 7.69
C ILE A 318 -10.74 0.47 7.77
N PRO A 319 -10.46 -0.68 7.15
CA PRO A 319 -9.10 -1.22 7.12
C PRO A 319 -8.15 -0.35 6.29
N GLY A 320 -6.86 -0.41 6.61
CA GLY A 320 -5.82 0.29 5.85
C GLY A 320 -5.00 1.25 6.71
N TRP A 321 -4.04 1.86 6.06
CA TRP A 321 -3.07 2.75 6.70
C TRP A 321 -3.48 4.21 6.50
N PHE A 322 -3.19 5.08 7.46
CA PHE A 322 -3.52 6.50 7.40
C PHE A 322 -2.69 7.25 8.44
N ALA A 323 -1.66 7.95 8.00
CA ALA A 323 -0.67 8.57 8.88
C ALA A 323 -0.74 10.09 8.94
N TYR A 324 -1.50 10.74 8.04
CA TYR A 324 -1.50 12.19 7.85
C TYR A 324 -2.80 12.88 8.30
N THR A 325 -3.39 12.38 9.37
CA THR A 325 -4.64 12.90 9.98
C THR A 325 -4.54 14.40 10.28
N ASP A 326 -3.42 14.84 10.89
CA ASP A 326 -3.25 16.24 11.29
C ASP A 326 -3.21 17.17 10.07
N LEU A 327 -2.56 16.75 8.98
CA LEU A 327 -2.52 17.53 7.75
C LEU A 327 -3.93 17.73 7.17
N TYR A 328 -4.72 16.67 7.11
CA TYR A 328 -6.10 16.76 6.61
C TYR A 328 -6.94 17.71 7.47
N ASN A 329 -6.81 17.61 8.80
CA ASN A 329 -7.52 18.50 9.72
C ASN A 329 -7.12 19.97 9.48
N GLU A 330 -5.80 20.24 9.37
CA GLU A 330 -5.28 21.58 9.12
C GLU A 330 -5.80 22.15 7.79
N MET A 331 -5.82 21.32 6.74
CA MET A 331 -6.30 21.78 5.42
C MET A 331 -7.77 22.18 5.48
N VAL A 332 -8.61 21.39 6.13
CA VAL A 332 -10.04 21.73 6.29
C VAL A 332 -10.20 22.98 7.18
N GLU A 333 -9.46 23.05 8.28
CA GLU A 333 -9.54 24.21 9.20
C GLU A 333 -9.16 25.52 8.51
N SER A 334 -8.10 25.51 7.69
CA SER A 334 -7.59 26.73 7.01
C SER A 334 -8.44 27.12 5.79
N ALA A 335 -9.24 26.22 5.25
CA ALA A 335 -10.09 26.50 4.09
C ALA A 335 -11.14 27.56 4.40
N LYS A 336 -11.49 28.36 3.38
CA LYS A 336 -12.45 29.47 3.49
C LYS A 336 -13.79 29.17 2.83
N GLY A 337 -13.85 28.13 2.01
CA GLY A 337 -14.98 27.75 1.15
C GLY A 337 -14.68 28.11 -0.31
N GLY A 338 -14.99 27.17 -1.19
CA GLY A 338 -14.72 27.27 -2.62
C GLY A 338 -13.45 26.53 -3.06
N GLU A 339 -12.74 25.89 -2.14
CA GLU A 339 -11.52 25.16 -2.43
C GLU A 339 -11.80 23.81 -3.11
N THR A 340 -10.81 23.34 -3.86
CA THR A 340 -10.79 22.03 -4.50
C THR A 340 -9.68 21.17 -3.88
N PHE A 341 -10.06 20.05 -3.27
CA PHE A 341 -9.16 19.08 -2.67
C PHE A 341 -9.16 17.79 -3.49
N VAL A 342 -7.98 17.15 -3.61
CA VAL A 342 -7.85 15.88 -4.34
C VAL A 342 -7.00 14.91 -3.50
N GLU A 343 -7.39 13.65 -3.49
CA GLU A 343 -6.62 12.57 -2.92
C GLU A 343 -6.34 11.55 -4.03
N VAL A 344 -5.08 11.14 -4.18
CA VAL A 344 -4.67 10.11 -5.15
C VAL A 344 -4.12 8.93 -4.35
N GLY A 345 -4.82 7.79 -4.44
CA GLY A 345 -4.59 6.63 -3.59
C GLY A 345 -5.59 6.60 -2.43
N ALA A 346 -6.71 5.93 -2.65
CA ALA A 346 -7.82 5.89 -1.68
C ALA A 346 -7.91 4.55 -0.94
N TRP A 347 -7.44 3.47 -1.58
CA TRP A 347 -7.48 2.11 -1.02
C TRP A 347 -8.90 1.74 -0.58
N PHE A 348 -9.10 1.30 0.68
CA PHE A 348 -10.43 1.01 1.25
C PHE A 348 -11.18 2.27 1.72
N GLY A 349 -10.54 3.47 1.61
CA GLY A 349 -11.18 4.75 1.93
C GLY A 349 -11.00 5.24 3.36
N LYS A 350 -10.01 4.76 4.11
CA LYS A 350 -9.81 5.20 5.51
C LYS A 350 -9.50 6.69 5.59
N SER A 351 -8.52 7.16 4.82
CA SER A 351 -8.14 8.59 4.72
C SER A 351 -9.24 9.41 4.08
N THR A 352 -9.82 8.89 2.98
CA THR A 352 -10.93 9.55 2.24
C THR A 352 -12.10 9.85 3.17
N ASN A 353 -12.54 8.85 3.97
CA ASN A 353 -13.70 9.02 4.85
C ASN A 353 -13.40 9.94 6.03
N HIS A 354 -12.15 9.96 6.50
CA HIS A 354 -11.73 10.95 7.52
C HIS A 354 -11.87 12.36 6.97
N LEU A 355 -11.29 12.62 5.78
CA LEU A 355 -11.34 13.95 5.14
C LEU A 355 -12.79 14.34 4.84
N ALA A 356 -13.59 13.43 4.30
CA ALA A 356 -15.02 13.68 4.01
C ALA A 356 -15.80 14.05 5.27
N ALA A 357 -15.57 13.32 6.37
CA ALA A 357 -16.21 13.62 7.65
C ALA A 357 -15.82 15.02 8.16
N LYS A 358 -14.55 15.38 8.05
CA LYS A 358 -14.07 16.72 8.48
C LYS A 358 -14.66 17.83 7.60
N ILE A 359 -14.76 17.63 6.30
CA ILE A 359 -15.41 18.57 5.38
C ILE A 359 -16.89 18.75 5.79
N LYS A 360 -17.60 17.65 6.00
CA LYS A 360 -19.01 17.63 6.43
C LYS A 360 -19.19 18.37 7.77
N GLU A 361 -18.35 18.05 8.76
CA GLU A 361 -18.37 18.70 10.08
C GLU A 361 -18.12 20.20 10.00
N SER A 362 -17.22 20.65 9.10
CA SER A 362 -16.85 22.06 8.97
C SER A 362 -17.98 22.91 8.37
N GLY A 363 -18.88 22.32 7.63
CA GLY A 363 -19.95 23.03 6.89
C GLY A 363 -19.42 23.89 5.74
N LYS A 364 -18.15 23.78 5.37
CA LYS A 364 -17.52 24.57 4.30
C LYS A 364 -17.80 23.98 2.92
N ASP A 365 -17.91 24.83 1.92
CA ASP A 365 -18.06 24.44 0.52
C ASP A 365 -16.70 24.03 -0.04
N ILE A 366 -16.28 22.80 0.22
CA ILE A 366 -15.01 22.22 -0.29
C ILE A 366 -15.37 21.12 -1.28
N LYS A 367 -14.89 21.23 -2.50
CA LYS A 367 -15.04 20.18 -3.51
C LYS A 367 -13.91 19.17 -3.31
N PHE A 368 -14.28 17.93 -2.99
CA PHE A 368 -13.30 16.88 -2.74
C PHE A 368 -13.47 15.76 -3.76
N THR A 369 -12.36 15.29 -4.32
CA THR A 369 -12.32 14.15 -5.27
C THR A 369 -11.27 13.15 -4.82
N SER A 370 -11.67 11.88 -4.74
CA SER A 370 -10.77 10.77 -4.43
C SER A 370 -10.52 9.97 -5.70
N VAL A 371 -9.25 9.67 -5.99
CA VAL A 371 -8.79 9.02 -7.22
C VAL A 371 -8.08 7.70 -6.87
N ASP A 372 -8.48 6.59 -7.49
CA ASP A 372 -7.79 5.31 -7.34
C ASP A 372 -8.18 4.39 -8.50
N THR A 373 -7.38 3.40 -8.79
CA THR A 373 -7.74 2.28 -9.66
C THR A 373 -8.58 1.24 -8.92
N TRP A 374 -8.39 1.15 -7.60
CA TRP A 374 -8.93 0.13 -6.68
C TRP A 374 -8.47 -1.29 -7.06
N LYS A 375 -7.26 -1.39 -7.66
CA LYS A 375 -6.66 -2.68 -8.05
C LYS A 375 -5.34 -2.96 -7.31
N GLY A 376 -4.94 -2.02 -6.43
CA GLY A 376 -3.65 -2.09 -5.77
C GLY A 376 -2.50 -1.74 -6.69
N THR A 377 -1.30 -1.73 -6.17
CA THR A 377 -0.06 -1.44 -6.92
C THR A 377 0.55 -2.75 -7.44
N ASP A 378 0.91 -2.77 -8.72
CA ASP A 378 1.40 -3.99 -9.39
C ASP A 378 2.72 -4.51 -8.78
N ASP A 379 3.54 -3.62 -8.26
CA ASP A 379 4.86 -3.95 -7.71
C ASP A 379 4.84 -4.27 -6.21
N GLU A 380 3.65 -4.34 -5.58
CA GLU A 380 3.52 -4.66 -4.15
C GLU A 380 2.70 -5.94 -3.93
N GLU A 381 3.41 -7.01 -3.57
CA GLU A 381 2.80 -8.33 -3.36
C GLU A 381 1.71 -8.31 -2.29
N LEU A 382 1.89 -7.52 -1.23
CA LEU A 382 0.88 -7.38 -0.18
C LEU A 382 -0.43 -6.81 -0.76
N HIS A 383 -0.34 -5.73 -1.55
CA HIS A 383 -1.53 -5.13 -2.18
C HIS A 383 -2.23 -6.13 -3.10
N GLN A 384 -1.47 -6.84 -3.92
CA GLN A 384 -2.03 -7.81 -4.87
C GLN A 384 -2.71 -8.99 -4.15
N ASN A 385 -2.15 -9.46 -3.04
CA ASN A 385 -2.75 -10.53 -2.25
C ASN A 385 -4.06 -10.08 -1.59
N ILE A 386 -4.08 -8.86 -1.02
CA ILE A 386 -5.29 -8.31 -0.41
C ILE A 386 -6.38 -8.12 -1.48
N VAL A 387 -6.06 -7.46 -2.57
CA VAL A 387 -7.02 -7.20 -3.66
C VAL A 387 -7.50 -8.51 -4.29
N GLY A 388 -6.63 -9.53 -4.36
CA GLY A 388 -6.97 -10.87 -4.82
C GLY A 388 -8.12 -11.51 -4.02
N ALA A 389 -8.19 -11.25 -2.72
CA ALA A 389 -9.29 -11.73 -1.87
C ALA A 389 -10.65 -11.12 -2.27
N PHE A 390 -10.64 -10.05 -3.08
CA PHE A 390 -11.84 -9.36 -3.58
C PHE A 390 -12.00 -9.51 -5.10
N ASN A 391 -11.45 -10.56 -5.67
CA ASN A 391 -11.49 -10.84 -7.11
C ASN A 391 -10.82 -9.75 -7.98
N GLY A 392 -9.79 -9.12 -7.45
CA GLY A 392 -8.97 -8.16 -8.18
C GLY A 392 -9.49 -6.73 -8.22
N ASP A 393 -10.49 -6.38 -7.40
CA ASP A 393 -11.08 -5.02 -7.42
C ASP A 393 -11.78 -4.74 -6.08
N ILE A 394 -11.31 -3.71 -5.37
CA ILE A 394 -11.88 -3.33 -4.07
C ILE A 394 -12.79 -2.09 -4.13
N PHE A 395 -13.17 -1.63 -5.32
CA PHE A 395 -13.98 -0.42 -5.49
C PHE A 395 -15.31 -0.51 -4.73
N TYR A 396 -15.99 -1.64 -4.83
CA TYR A 396 -17.29 -1.78 -4.16
C TYR A 396 -17.14 -1.83 -2.63
N GLU A 397 -16.01 -2.35 -2.12
CA GLU A 397 -15.72 -2.32 -0.68
C GLU A 397 -15.47 -0.88 -0.21
N PHE A 398 -14.75 -0.07 -1.04
CA PHE A 398 -14.57 1.37 -0.80
C PHE A 398 -15.93 2.08 -0.70
N ILE A 399 -16.84 1.82 -1.65
CA ILE A 399 -18.18 2.43 -1.64
C ILE A 399 -18.97 1.98 -0.39
N ASP A 400 -18.96 0.67 -0.06
CA ASP A 400 -19.61 0.15 1.14
C ASP A 400 -19.09 0.84 2.41
N ASN A 401 -17.77 1.03 2.50
CA ASN A 401 -17.15 1.71 3.64
C ASN A 401 -17.62 3.17 3.74
N THR A 402 -17.77 3.84 2.61
CA THR A 402 -18.25 5.22 2.53
C THR A 402 -19.70 5.32 3.03
N VAL A 403 -20.55 4.36 2.64
CA VAL A 403 -21.94 4.29 3.10
C VAL A 403 -21.99 4.02 4.61
N LEU A 404 -21.20 3.04 5.09
CA LEU A 404 -21.14 2.67 6.52
C LEU A 404 -20.63 3.82 7.40
N SER A 405 -19.78 4.70 6.82
CA SER A 405 -19.24 5.87 7.52
C SER A 405 -20.13 7.12 7.42
N ASP A 406 -21.29 7.01 6.76
CA ASP A 406 -22.23 8.12 6.55
C ASP A 406 -21.63 9.30 5.77
N ASN A 407 -20.72 9.00 4.82
CA ASN A 407 -20.03 10.01 4.01
C ASN A 407 -20.38 9.95 2.51
N TYR A 408 -21.29 9.06 2.12
CA TYR A 408 -21.68 8.91 0.71
C TYR A 408 -22.27 10.22 0.17
N GLY A 409 -21.71 10.69 -0.94
CA GLY A 409 -22.17 11.93 -1.57
C GLY A 409 -21.45 13.20 -1.09
N ILE A 410 -20.51 13.09 -0.14
CA ILE A 410 -19.70 14.24 0.32
C ILE A 410 -18.56 14.54 -0.66
N PHE A 411 -18.14 13.57 -1.45
CA PHE A 411 -17.03 13.70 -2.41
C PHE A 411 -17.31 12.94 -3.69
N ASP A 412 -16.57 13.28 -4.73
CA ASP A 412 -16.60 12.58 -6.02
C ASP A 412 -15.51 11.53 -6.08
N THR A 413 -15.69 10.50 -6.93
CA THR A 413 -14.68 9.46 -7.16
C THR A 413 -14.30 9.39 -8.62
N ILE A 414 -13.00 9.20 -8.89
CA ILE A 414 -12.51 8.91 -10.25
C ILE A 414 -11.80 7.55 -10.21
N LYS A 415 -12.42 6.55 -10.85
CA LYS A 415 -11.84 5.20 -10.95
C LYS A 415 -10.95 5.13 -12.19
N ASP A 416 -9.71 5.56 -12.03
CA ASP A 416 -8.75 5.58 -13.15
C ASP A 416 -7.33 5.63 -12.58
N THR A 417 -6.35 5.54 -13.47
CA THR A 417 -4.95 5.77 -13.09
C THR A 417 -4.74 7.24 -12.71
N SER A 418 -3.77 7.51 -11.87
CA SER A 418 -3.38 8.85 -11.44
C SER A 418 -3.18 9.78 -12.66
N HIS A 419 -2.41 9.32 -13.65
CA HIS A 419 -2.10 10.09 -14.85
C HIS A 419 -3.38 10.47 -15.64
N ASN A 420 -4.28 9.51 -15.88
CA ASN A 420 -5.52 9.77 -16.62
C ASN A 420 -6.45 10.70 -15.85
N ALA A 421 -6.56 10.51 -14.56
CA ALA A 421 -7.41 11.34 -13.69
C ALA A 421 -6.96 12.80 -13.71
N ALA A 422 -5.64 13.06 -13.71
CA ALA A 422 -5.08 14.42 -13.74
C ALA A 422 -5.58 15.19 -14.97
N ASN A 423 -5.85 14.51 -16.08
CA ASN A 423 -6.34 15.17 -17.31
C ASN A 423 -7.77 15.74 -17.16
N GLN A 424 -8.50 15.34 -16.13
CA GLN A 424 -9.84 15.87 -15.86
C GLN A 424 -9.80 17.20 -15.09
N PHE A 425 -8.63 17.63 -14.62
CA PHE A 425 -8.46 18.88 -13.87
C PHE A 425 -7.75 19.92 -14.72
N GLN A 426 -8.21 21.17 -14.62
CA GLN A 426 -7.54 22.29 -15.27
C GLN A 426 -6.25 22.65 -14.52
N ASN A 427 -5.27 23.17 -15.24
CA ASN A 427 -4.05 23.66 -14.60
C ASN A 427 -4.40 24.80 -13.65
N GLY A 428 -3.79 24.81 -12.47
CA GLY A 428 -4.02 25.83 -11.45
C GLY A 428 -5.42 25.79 -10.83
N SER A 429 -6.07 24.61 -10.74
CA SER A 429 -7.43 24.52 -10.20
C SER A 429 -7.53 23.88 -8.81
N ILE A 430 -6.47 23.23 -8.34
CA ILE A 430 -6.48 22.44 -7.08
C ILE A 430 -5.81 23.24 -5.96
N ASP A 431 -6.50 23.38 -4.83
CA ASP A 431 -5.98 24.07 -3.64
C ASP A 431 -5.13 23.13 -2.78
N PHE A 432 -5.51 21.85 -2.68
CA PHE A 432 -4.78 20.86 -1.90
C PHE A 432 -4.83 19.50 -2.60
N ILE A 433 -3.69 18.83 -2.68
CA ILE A 433 -3.63 17.45 -3.18
C ILE A 433 -2.72 16.61 -2.29
N MET A 434 -3.17 15.38 -1.99
CA MET A 434 -2.40 14.34 -1.33
C MET A 434 -2.11 13.23 -2.33
N LEU A 435 -0.84 12.82 -2.44
CA LEU A 435 -0.37 11.71 -3.27
C LEU A 435 0.01 10.54 -2.35
N ASP A 436 -0.77 9.46 -2.40
CA ASP A 436 -0.60 8.28 -1.55
C ASP A 436 -0.92 7.01 -2.37
N ALA A 437 -0.26 6.88 -3.53
CA ALA A 437 -0.54 5.80 -4.47
C ALA A 437 0.62 4.81 -4.55
N GLY A 438 1.46 4.89 -5.58
CA GLY A 438 2.59 3.96 -5.72
C GLY A 438 3.85 4.43 -5.01
N HIS A 439 4.62 3.49 -4.44
CA HIS A 439 5.76 3.81 -3.59
C HIS A 439 7.13 3.70 -4.29
N SER A 440 7.14 3.42 -5.60
CA SER A 440 8.39 3.42 -6.37
C SER A 440 8.80 4.84 -6.75
N TYR A 441 10.09 5.01 -7.07
CA TYR A 441 10.63 6.30 -7.56
C TYR A 441 9.89 6.78 -8.80
N ASP A 442 9.70 5.88 -9.77
CA ASP A 442 9.08 6.24 -11.05
C ASP A 442 7.61 6.63 -10.86
N SER A 443 6.89 5.90 -10.00
CA SER A 443 5.48 6.15 -9.72
C SER A 443 5.28 7.56 -9.12
N LEU A 444 5.99 7.90 -8.05
CA LEU A 444 5.83 9.22 -7.45
C LEU A 444 6.34 10.34 -8.38
N MET A 445 7.45 10.13 -9.08
CA MET A 445 8.00 11.13 -10.00
C MET A 445 6.98 11.46 -11.11
N GLU A 446 6.31 10.43 -11.65
CA GLU A 446 5.25 10.62 -12.65
C GLU A 446 4.06 11.37 -12.05
N ASP A 447 3.61 10.98 -10.87
CA ASP A 447 2.49 11.63 -10.18
C ASP A 447 2.79 13.11 -9.92
N VAL A 448 3.93 13.43 -9.33
CA VAL A 448 4.27 14.82 -9.02
C VAL A 448 4.32 15.66 -10.32
N LYS A 449 4.91 15.12 -11.40
CA LYS A 449 5.00 15.85 -12.68
C LYS A 449 3.61 16.21 -13.25
N VAL A 450 2.66 15.28 -13.22
CA VAL A 450 1.34 15.55 -13.82
C VAL A 450 0.48 16.42 -12.88
N TRP A 451 0.53 16.19 -11.57
CA TRP A 451 -0.34 16.90 -10.63
C TRP A 451 0.16 18.27 -10.23
N TYR A 452 1.49 18.52 -10.23
CA TYR A 452 2.04 19.82 -9.81
C TYR A 452 1.46 20.97 -10.62
N ASN A 453 1.27 20.78 -11.93
CA ASN A 453 0.68 21.81 -12.78
C ASN A 453 -0.79 22.08 -12.46
N LYS A 454 -1.50 21.10 -11.89
CA LYS A 454 -2.91 21.24 -11.52
C LYS A 454 -3.10 22.06 -10.24
N VAL A 455 -2.08 22.08 -9.37
CA VAL A 455 -2.12 22.85 -8.11
C VAL A 455 -2.08 24.35 -8.40
N LYS A 456 -2.93 25.11 -7.71
CA LYS A 456 -2.97 26.58 -7.77
C LYS A 456 -1.66 27.20 -7.25
N PRO A 457 -1.25 28.38 -7.74
CA PRO A 457 -0.24 29.16 -7.01
C PRO A 457 -0.71 29.40 -5.57
N GLY A 458 0.15 29.07 -4.62
CA GLY A 458 -0.19 29.14 -3.19
C GLY A 458 -0.90 27.93 -2.65
N GLY A 459 -1.33 26.99 -3.52
CA GLY A 459 -1.91 25.70 -3.10
C GLY A 459 -0.84 24.73 -2.62
N ILE A 460 -1.27 23.61 -2.10
CA ILE A 460 -0.37 22.63 -1.45
C ILE A 460 -0.42 21.28 -2.19
N ILE A 461 0.76 20.73 -2.48
CA ILE A 461 0.96 19.36 -2.89
C ILE A 461 1.71 18.62 -1.77
N SER A 462 1.20 17.45 -1.41
CA SER A 462 1.78 16.62 -0.34
C SER A 462 1.80 15.17 -0.78
N GLY A 463 2.67 14.36 -0.16
CA GLY A 463 2.64 12.91 -0.37
C GLY A 463 3.04 12.16 0.89
N ASP A 464 2.45 10.98 1.10
CA ASP A 464 2.75 10.12 2.23
C ASP A 464 4.04 9.31 1.98
N ASP A 465 4.44 8.55 2.97
CA ASP A 465 5.55 7.58 2.97
C ASP A 465 6.95 8.18 2.76
N TYR A 466 7.10 9.50 2.90
CA TYR A 466 8.42 10.14 2.90
C TYR A 466 9.21 9.66 4.12
N GLY A 467 10.42 9.15 3.87
CA GLY A 467 11.27 8.59 4.93
C GLY A 467 10.96 7.12 5.23
N VAL A 468 9.92 6.55 4.63
CA VAL A 468 9.54 5.14 4.79
C VAL A 468 10.00 4.34 3.56
N PHE A 469 9.58 4.76 2.37
CA PHE A 469 10.02 4.13 1.13
C PHE A 469 11.12 4.95 0.47
N HIS A 470 12.21 4.27 0.08
CA HIS A 470 13.36 4.91 -0.56
C HIS A 470 12.97 5.62 -1.85
N GLY A 471 12.12 4.98 -2.67
CA GLY A 471 11.67 5.56 -3.95
C GLY A 471 10.93 6.88 -3.76
N VAL A 472 10.00 6.91 -2.79
CA VAL A 472 9.23 8.13 -2.45
C VAL A 472 10.18 9.24 -1.99
N THR A 473 11.09 8.90 -1.07
CA THR A 473 12.06 9.86 -0.51
C THR A 473 12.93 10.47 -1.60
N GLN A 474 13.45 9.62 -2.49
CA GLN A 474 14.32 10.06 -3.57
C GLN A 474 13.58 10.96 -4.56
N ALA A 475 12.40 10.56 -5.02
CA ALA A 475 11.62 11.33 -6.00
C ALA A 475 11.24 12.71 -5.45
N ALA A 476 10.76 12.79 -4.21
CA ALA A 476 10.42 14.07 -3.59
C ALA A 476 11.65 14.98 -3.47
N ASN A 477 12.77 14.45 -2.99
CA ASN A 477 14.02 15.23 -2.86
C ASN A 477 14.50 15.75 -4.20
N GLU A 478 14.50 14.94 -5.25
CA GLU A 478 14.93 15.36 -6.58
C GLU A 478 14.00 16.38 -7.22
N PHE A 479 12.68 16.16 -7.15
CA PHE A 479 11.73 17.05 -7.81
C PHE A 479 11.75 18.45 -7.17
N PHE A 480 11.72 18.51 -5.82
CA PHE A 480 11.60 19.77 -5.08
C PHE A 480 12.96 20.34 -4.60
N TYR A 481 14.09 19.73 -4.98
CA TYR A 481 15.42 20.14 -4.48
C TYR A 481 15.46 20.18 -2.93
N GLU A 482 14.76 19.24 -2.29
CA GLU A 482 14.59 19.14 -0.83
C GLU A 482 13.89 20.35 -0.19
N GLN A 483 13.24 21.23 -1.00
CA GLN A 483 12.57 22.44 -0.52
C GLN A 483 11.09 22.18 -0.26
N PHE A 484 10.78 21.54 0.89
CA PHE A 484 9.42 21.25 1.35
C PHE A 484 9.45 21.07 2.87
N ASP A 485 8.31 21.24 3.50
CA ASP A 485 8.15 20.95 4.92
C ASP A 485 7.97 19.45 5.13
N LYS A 486 8.51 18.91 6.22
CA LYS A 486 8.41 17.48 6.55
C LYS A 486 7.36 17.28 7.64
N GLY A 487 6.31 16.55 7.31
CA GLY A 487 5.33 16.08 8.26
C GLY A 487 5.70 14.70 8.82
N PHE A 488 4.80 14.09 9.56
CA PHE A 488 4.97 12.71 9.99
C PHE A 488 4.79 11.80 8.75
N ARG A 489 5.88 11.20 8.31
CA ARG A 489 5.94 10.35 7.11
C ARG A 489 5.54 11.04 5.79
N SER A 490 5.50 12.39 5.75
CA SER A 490 5.01 13.09 4.55
C SER A 490 5.91 14.26 4.16
N PHE A 491 5.88 14.59 2.87
CA PHE A 491 6.41 15.86 2.38
C PHE A 491 5.24 16.81 2.10
N ILE A 492 5.43 18.10 2.33
CA ILE A 492 4.39 19.12 2.15
C ILE A 492 5.02 20.30 1.42
N ARG A 493 4.56 20.61 0.21
CA ARG A 493 5.11 21.71 -0.57
C ARG A 493 4.04 22.69 -1.00
N LYS A 494 4.21 23.96 -0.60
CA LYS A 494 3.39 25.07 -1.11
C LYS A 494 3.93 25.49 -2.47
N LYS A 495 3.06 25.58 -3.48
CA LYS A 495 3.44 25.99 -4.83
C LYS A 495 3.71 27.49 -4.86
N PRO A 496 4.87 27.95 -5.38
CA PRO A 496 5.17 29.38 -5.44
C PRO A 496 4.15 30.17 -6.27
N ARG A 497 3.85 31.40 -5.80
CA ARG A 497 3.04 32.39 -6.53
C ARG A 497 4.00 33.27 -7.33
N ILE A 498 3.84 33.27 -8.66
CA ILE A 498 4.76 33.95 -9.57
C ILE A 498 4.04 35.06 -10.31
N GLN A 499 4.55 36.29 -10.26
CA GLN A 499 4.12 37.38 -11.13
C GLN A 499 5.11 37.53 -12.29
N ILE A 500 4.60 37.94 -13.42
CA ILE A 500 5.38 38.21 -14.63
C ILE A 500 5.37 39.69 -14.90
N LYS A 501 6.54 40.33 -14.89
CA LYS A 501 6.73 41.74 -15.27
C LYS A 501 7.27 41.72 -16.70
N HIS A 502 6.42 42.03 -17.66
CA HIS A 502 6.79 42.08 -19.08
C HIS A 502 6.95 43.55 -19.49
N MET A 503 8.18 43.93 -19.72
CA MET A 503 8.52 45.34 -20.06
C MET A 503 8.24 45.58 -21.55
N LEU A 504 7.28 46.47 -21.85
CA LEU A 504 6.88 46.81 -23.20
C LEU A 504 7.17 48.28 -23.47
N THR A 505 7.54 48.61 -24.71
CA THR A 505 7.80 49.97 -25.15
C THR A 505 6.82 50.40 -26.21
N ARG A 506 6.53 49.48 -27.13
CA ARG A 506 5.63 49.70 -28.28
C ARG A 506 4.73 48.46 -28.46
N PRO A 507 3.73 48.27 -27.61
CA PRO A 507 2.95 47.01 -27.63
C PRO A 507 2.23 46.78 -28.92
N ASP A 508 2.15 47.73 -29.83
CA ASP A 508 1.61 47.55 -31.17
C ASP A 508 2.66 47.14 -32.20
N ASP A 509 3.93 47.13 -31.86
CA ASP A 509 5.03 46.61 -32.69
C ASP A 509 4.87 45.10 -32.81
N MET A 510 5.17 44.55 -34.00
CA MET A 510 4.99 43.14 -34.26
C MET A 510 5.82 42.25 -33.32
N ARG A 511 7.04 42.66 -33.00
CA ARG A 511 7.93 41.85 -32.09
C ARG A 511 7.32 41.77 -30.72
N GLU A 512 6.85 42.89 -30.18
CA GLU A 512 6.23 42.95 -28.86
C GLU A 512 4.90 42.16 -28.83
N ARG A 513 4.13 42.18 -29.94
CA ARG A 513 2.91 41.37 -30.06
C ARG A 513 3.22 39.88 -29.97
N VAL A 514 4.26 39.42 -30.69
CA VAL A 514 4.69 38.02 -30.64
C VAL A 514 5.14 37.65 -29.22
N SER A 515 5.91 38.55 -28.59
CA SER A 515 6.36 38.38 -27.23
C SER A 515 5.16 38.26 -26.26
N ILE A 516 4.21 39.21 -26.36
CA ILE A 516 3.00 39.22 -25.52
C ILE A 516 2.26 37.87 -25.68
N GLN A 517 2.04 37.46 -26.95
CA GLN A 517 1.31 36.24 -27.25
C GLN A 517 2.01 34.99 -26.63
N SER A 518 3.33 34.96 -26.70
CA SER A 518 4.12 33.87 -26.15
C SER A 518 4.05 33.83 -24.61
N ILE A 519 4.32 34.96 -23.97
CA ILE A 519 4.49 35.04 -22.51
C ILE A 519 3.15 34.95 -21.78
N LYS A 520 2.10 35.57 -22.34
CA LYS A 520 0.77 35.57 -21.73
C LYS A 520 0.18 34.16 -21.57
N GLN A 521 0.64 33.19 -22.34
CA GLN A 521 0.19 31.79 -22.18
C GLN A 521 0.55 31.19 -20.80
N LEU A 522 1.53 31.78 -20.10
CA LEU A 522 1.89 31.32 -18.75
C LEU A 522 0.76 31.50 -17.74
N GLU A 523 -0.23 32.39 -18.05
CA GLU A 523 -1.44 32.51 -17.21
C GLU A 523 -2.20 31.20 -17.06
N LYS A 524 -2.13 30.33 -18.09
CA LYS A 524 -2.78 29.00 -18.06
C LYS A 524 -2.18 28.08 -16.98
N TYR A 525 -1.00 28.43 -16.47
CA TYR A 525 -0.30 27.68 -15.41
C TYR A 525 -0.30 28.44 -14.09
N GLY A 526 -1.14 29.51 -14.00
CA GLY A 526 -1.33 30.25 -12.76
C GLY A 526 -0.32 31.36 -12.51
N MET A 527 0.53 31.70 -13.49
CA MET A 527 1.44 32.85 -13.35
C MET A 527 0.69 34.12 -13.69
N TYR A 528 0.85 35.17 -12.86
CA TYR A 528 0.11 36.43 -13.03
C TYR A 528 0.84 37.33 -14.01
N TYR A 529 0.27 37.57 -15.19
CA TYR A 529 0.86 38.39 -16.24
C TYR A 529 0.54 39.88 -16.03
N GLU A 530 1.59 40.70 -15.91
CA GLU A 530 1.46 42.15 -15.78
C GLU A 530 2.40 42.87 -16.77
N PRO A 531 1.86 43.44 -17.86
CA PRO A 531 2.68 44.25 -18.78
C PRO A 531 2.99 45.60 -18.16
N ILE A 532 4.27 46.00 -18.24
CA ILE A 532 4.73 47.32 -17.84
C ILE A 532 5.02 48.10 -19.12
N VAL A 533 4.14 49.03 -19.47
CA VAL A 533 4.32 49.82 -20.69
C VAL A 533 5.13 51.06 -20.34
N ASN A 534 6.39 51.05 -20.77
CA ASN A 534 7.31 52.19 -20.61
C ASN A 534 7.22 53.08 -21.81
N GLN A 535 7.24 54.41 -21.60
CA GLN A 535 7.42 55.36 -22.70
C GLN A 535 8.87 55.27 -23.19
N PRO A 536 9.12 55.25 -24.51
CA PRO A 536 10.48 55.26 -25.03
C PRO A 536 11.24 56.48 -24.46
N TYR A 537 12.43 56.23 -23.95
CA TYR A 537 13.26 57.32 -23.45
C TYR A 537 13.85 58.09 -24.63
N GLU A 538 13.44 59.34 -24.77
CA GLU A 538 13.80 60.20 -25.90
C GLU A 538 14.89 61.20 -25.58
N GLY A 539 15.37 61.20 -24.35
CA GLY A 539 16.43 62.10 -23.91
C GLY A 539 17.84 61.60 -24.22
N PHE A 540 18.80 62.43 -23.97
CA PHE A 540 20.21 62.01 -24.00
C PHE A 540 20.52 61.15 -22.77
N ALA A 541 21.46 60.21 -22.94
CA ALA A 541 21.92 59.42 -21.81
C ALA A 541 22.56 60.33 -20.75
N PRO A 542 22.10 60.33 -19.51
CA PRO A 542 22.69 61.22 -18.47
C PRO A 542 24.05 60.66 -18.03
N ALA A 543 25.02 61.58 -17.86
CA ALA A 543 26.32 61.18 -17.32
C ALA A 543 26.24 60.88 -15.81
N GLU A 544 25.29 61.49 -15.15
CA GLU A 544 25.04 61.27 -13.72
C GLU A 544 24.70 59.82 -13.44
N ASN A 545 25.41 59.25 -12.49
CA ASN A 545 25.27 57.82 -12.09
C ASN A 545 25.55 56.80 -13.22
N CYS A 546 26.25 57.24 -14.30
CA CYS A 546 26.72 56.37 -15.36
C CYS A 546 28.06 55.74 -14.93
N ARG A 547 28.18 54.40 -15.10
CA ARG A 547 29.43 53.68 -14.78
C ARG A 547 30.59 54.01 -15.73
N ARG A 548 30.28 54.38 -16.96
CA ARG A 548 31.26 54.70 -18.00
C ARG A 548 30.83 55.95 -18.77
N PRO A 549 30.83 57.13 -18.11
CA PRO A 549 30.33 58.34 -18.75
C PRO A 549 31.13 58.74 -20.01
N GLU A 550 32.39 58.32 -20.10
CA GLU A 550 33.24 58.54 -21.27
C GLU A 550 32.74 57.82 -22.52
N HIS A 551 31.90 56.80 -22.36
CA HIS A 551 31.32 56.05 -23.49
C HIS A 551 29.98 56.65 -23.95
N ILE A 552 29.45 57.68 -23.31
CA ILE A 552 28.20 58.34 -23.73
C ILE A 552 28.44 59.03 -25.06
N SER A 553 27.66 58.70 -26.05
CA SER A 553 27.74 59.32 -27.38
C SER A 553 27.31 60.79 -27.31
N LYS A 554 28.17 61.67 -27.69
CA LYS A 554 27.89 63.12 -27.76
C LYS A 554 27.07 63.50 -29.00
N ASP A 555 27.10 62.67 -30.02
CA ASP A 555 26.45 62.91 -31.28
C ASP A 555 25.14 62.18 -31.48
N ASN A 556 24.70 61.36 -30.49
CA ASN A 556 23.50 60.55 -30.59
C ASN A 556 22.27 61.37 -30.22
N LYS A 557 21.50 61.80 -31.19
CA LYS A 557 20.25 62.52 -30.97
C LYS A 557 19.16 61.64 -30.40
N PRO A 558 18.25 62.19 -29.60
CA PRO A 558 17.11 61.41 -29.12
C PRO A 558 16.36 60.74 -30.25
N GLY A 559 16.03 59.46 -30.10
CA GLY A 559 15.24 58.71 -31.06
C GLY A 559 15.98 58.13 -32.25
N GLU A 560 17.27 58.45 -32.49
CA GLU A 560 18.02 57.90 -33.61
C GLU A 560 18.62 56.52 -33.33
N LEU A 561 18.52 55.61 -34.31
CA LEU A 561 19.22 54.32 -34.33
C LEU A 561 20.63 54.54 -34.81
N TYR A 562 21.63 54.05 -34.05
CA TYR A 562 23.03 54.16 -34.42
C TYR A 562 23.47 52.88 -35.12
N PRO A 563 23.70 52.89 -36.44
CA PRO A 563 24.18 51.73 -37.16
C PRO A 563 25.64 51.38 -36.76
N GLY A 564 25.86 50.20 -36.28
CA GLY A 564 27.19 49.70 -35.99
C GLY A 564 27.75 50.02 -34.61
N ALA A 565 26.92 50.23 -33.64
CA ALA A 565 27.35 50.49 -32.27
C ALA A 565 27.98 49.22 -31.68
N GLY A 566 29.28 49.11 -31.74
CA GLY A 566 30.02 48.18 -30.88
C GLY A 566 29.95 48.67 -29.42
N LEU A 567 30.46 47.87 -28.52
CA LEU A 567 30.45 48.08 -27.07
C LEU A 567 31.07 49.40 -26.54
N GLY A 568 31.14 50.45 -27.34
CA GLY A 568 31.75 51.73 -26.91
C GLY A 568 30.79 52.93 -26.90
N TRP A 569 29.50 52.74 -27.23
CA TRP A 569 28.61 53.89 -27.44
C TRP A 569 27.31 53.69 -26.68
N MET A 570 27.16 54.49 -25.61
CA MET A 570 25.95 54.48 -24.77
C MET A 570 24.98 55.59 -25.20
N THR A 571 23.72 55.20 -25.36
CA THR A 571 22.68 56.11 -25.85
C THR A 571 21.53 56.23 -24.83
N GLY A 572 20.64 57.16 -25.06
CA GLY A 572 19.42 57.29 -24.27
C GLY A 572 18.59 56.01 -24.22
N ARG A 573 18.65 55.20 -25.27
CA ARG A 573 17.92 53.90 -25.30
C ARG A 573 18.47 52.91 -24.29
N HIS A 574 19.80 52.86 -24.11
CA HIS A 574 20.41 52.01 -23.07
C HIS A 574 19.95 52.41 -21.68
N TYR A 575 19.89 53.73 -21.45
CA TYR A 575 19.37 54.29 -20.19
C TYR A 575 17.87 53.91 -20.02
N GLY A 576 17.10 53.99 -21.09
CA GLY A 576 15.68 53.61 -21.07
C GLY A 576 15.50 52.14 -20.70
N CYS A 577 16.37 51.23 -21.21
CA CYS A 577 16.36 49.84 -20.84
C CYS A 577 16.59 49.64 -19.33
N TYR A 578 17.63 50.30 -18.80
CA TYR A 578 17.92 50.29 -17.35
C TYR A 578 16.71 50.78 -16.52
N LEU A 579 16.05 51.87 -16.97
CA LEU A 579 14.87 52.38 -16.27
C LEU A 579 13.72 51.38 -16.27
N ALA A 580 13.52 50.65 -17.38
CA ALA A 580 12.48 49.64 -17.48
C ALA A 580 12.71 48.50 -16.49
N HIS A 581 13.94 47.97 -16.42
CA HIS A 581 14.30 46.94 -15.45
C HIS A 581 14.11 47.46 -14.02
N ARG A 582 14.56 48.71 -13.75
CA ARG A 582 14.41 49.30 -12.44
C ARG A 582 12.92 49.41 -12.06
N MET A 583 12.07 49.87 -12.98
CA MET A 583 10.63 49.96 -12.75
C MET A 583 10.02 48.57 -12.47
N ALA A 584 10.41 47.54 -13.23
CA ALA A 584 9.93 46.20 -13.01
C ALA A 584 10.22 45.73 -11.58
N LEU A 585 11.43 46.03 -11.09
CA LEU A 585 11.85 45.64 -9.73
C LEU A 585 11.18 46.47 -8.64
N GLU A 586 11.07 47.81 -8.85
CA GLU A 586 10.42 48.71 -7.88
C GLU A 586 8.93 48.40 -7.73
N THR A 587 8.27 47.92 -8.79
CA THR A 587 6.84 47.62 -8.78
C THR A 587 6.52 46.18 -8.45
N MET A 588 7.49 45.36 -8.01
CA MET A 588 7.22 43.99 -7.56
C MET A 588 6.21 43.98 -6.39
N ASP A 589 5.20 43.15 -6.49
CA ASP A 589 4.21 42.93 -5.42
C ASP A 589 4.69 41.81 -4.51
N THR A 590 5.24 42.17 -3.37
CA THR A 590 5.83 41.21 -2.41
C THR A 590 4.81 40.65 -1.43
N GLU A 591 3.58 41.14 -1.41
CA GLU A 591 2.53 40.63 -0.53
C GLU A 591 1.80 39.42 -1.16
N ASN A 592 1.54 39.55 -2.46
CA ASN A 592 0.73 38.54 -3.16
C ASN A 592 1.56 37.51 -3.91
N PHE A 593 2.84 37.77 -4.17
CA PHE A 593 3.70 36.88 -4.97
C PHE A 593 5.02 36.58 -4.26
N ASP A 594 5.55 35.40 -4.51
CA ASP A 594 6.79 34.91 -3.92
C ASP A 594 7.99 35.19 -4.84
N TYR A 595 7.73 35.24 -6.17
CA TYR A 595 8.75 35.42 -7.20
C TYR A 595 8.25 36.34 -8.31
N THR A 596 9.22 37.03 -8.94
CA THR A 596 8.99 37.87 -10.13
C THR A 596 9.82 37.30 -11.29
N LEU A 597 9.15 36.95 -12.37
CA LEU A 597 9.75 36.57 -13.64
C LEU A 597 9.70 37.77 -14.57
N VAL A 598 10.86 38.26 -14.96
CA VAL A 598 10.98 39.51 -15.77
C VAL A 598 11.30 39.15 -17.22
N PHE A 599 10.58 39.75 -18.16
CA PHE A 599 10.84 39.64 -19.58
C PHE A 599 11.06 40.99 -20.24
N GLU A 600 12.02 41.07 -21.16
CA GLU A 600 12.21 42.24 -22.04
C GLU A 600 11.15 42.23 -23.16
N ALA A 601 10.98 43.39 -23.78
CA ALA A 601 9.91 43.66 -24.77
C ALA A 601 9.87 42.68 -25.95
N ASP A 602 11.01 42.18 -26.38
CA ASP A 602 11.13 41.28 -27.52
C ASP A 602 11.50 39.84 -27.14
N ALA A 603 11.45 39.52 -25.84
CA ALA A 603 11.72 38.17 -25.36
C ALA A 603 10.55 37.23 -25.68
N PHE A 604 10.82 35.95 -25.96
CA PHE A 604 9.80 34.95 -26.16
C PHE A 604 10.29 33.59 -25.63
N ILE A 605 9.33 32.71 -25.34
CA ILE A 605 9.63 31.36 -24.87
C ILE A 605 10.08 30.50 -26.07
N TYR A 606 11.30 30.02 -26.04
CA TYR A 606 11.93 29.27 -27.15
C TYR A 606 11.63 27.78 -27.11
N THR A 607 11.40 27.22 -25.93
CA THR A 607 11.12 25.80 -25.71
C THR A 607 9.62 25.56 -25.63
N GLY A 608 9.21 24.31 -25.39
CA GLY A 608 7.81 24.01 -25.09
C GLY A 608 7.34 24.75 -23.83
N LEU A 609 6.08 25.17 -23.82
CA LEU A 609 5.52 25.96 -22.72
C LEU A 609 5.57 25.19 -21.39
N GLU A 610 5.24 23.90 -21.43
CA GLU A 610 5.28 23.08 -20.20
C GLU A 610 6.70 22.91 -19.67
N GLU A 611 7.65 22.71 -20.55
CA GLU A 611 9.06 22.60 -20.21
C GLU A 611 9.54 23.93 -19.57
N PHE A 612 9.12 25.06 -20.12
CA PHE A 612 9.46 26.37 -19.55
C PHE A 612 8.88 26.54 -18.15
N VAL A 613 7.61 26.14 -17.97
CA VAL A 613 6.93 26.22 -16.66
C VAL A 613 7.68 25.37 -15.63
N GLU A 614 8.04 24.14 -16.00
CA GLU A 614 8.78 23.23 -15.11
C GLU A 614 10.11 23.86 -14.68
N ILE A 615 10.89 24.38 -15.62
CA ILE A 615 12.22 24.94 -15.28
C ILE A 615 12.08 26.20 -14.42
N VAL A 616 11.03 27.00 -14.60
CA VAL A 616 10.77 28.18 -13.76
C VAL A 616 10.49 27.74 -12.30
N HIS A 617 9.68 26.71 -12.10
CA HIS A 617 9.40 26.22 -10.74
C HIS A 617 10.66 25.61 -10.09
N LYS A 618 11.46 24.86 -10.87
CA LYS A 618 12.74 24.32 -10.38
C LYS A 618 13.72 25.45 -10.02
N ALA A 619 13.70 26.55 -10.79
CA ALA A 619 14.49 27.73 -10.46
C ALA A 619 14.05 28.34 -9.12
N CYS A 620 12.74 28.35 -8.81
CA CYS A 620 12.25 28.80 -7.51
C CYS A 620 12.84 27.93 -6.38
N PHE A 621 12.77 26.60 -6.51
CA PHE A 621 13.30 25.68 -5.50
C PHE A 621 14.81 25.84 -5.34
N LEU A 622 15.53 25.96 -6.45
CA LEU A 622 16.98 26.15 -6.43
C LEU A 622 17.35 27.49 -5.77
N SER A 623 16.56 28.56 -6.04
CA SER A 623 16.74 29.87 -5.41
C SER A 623 16.58 29.77 -3.89
N GLU A 624 15.64 28.95 -3.42
CA GLU A 624 15.43 28.72 -1.97
C GLU A 624 16.61 27.95 -1.37
N ARG A 625 16.99 26.82 -2.00
CA ARG A 625 18.05 25.93 -1.50
C ARG A 625 19.39 26.67 -1.34
N ASP A 626 19.79 27.42 -2.37
CA ASP A 626 21.11 28.03 -2.46
C ASP A 626 21.12 29.53 -2.13
N ASN A 627 19.96 30.08 -1.77
CA ASN A 627 19.78 31.52 -1.47
C ASN A 627 20.24 32.40 -2.63
N VAL A 628 19.80 32.07 -3.86
CA VAL A 628 20.19 32.76 -5.10
C VAL A 628 19.23 33.88 -5.41
N PRO A 629 19.72 35.14 -5.55
CA PRO A 629 18.86 36.29 -5.83
C PRO A 629 18.55 36.51 -7.32
N PHE A 630 19.14 35.71 -8.23
CA PHE A 630 18.98 35.94 -9.67
C PHE A 630 19.24 34.62 -10.43
N ILE A 631 18.29 34.22 -11.27
CA ILE A 631 18.45 33.07 -12.18
C ILE A 631 18.02 33.49 -13.59
N SER A 632 18.93 33.40 -14.57
CA SER A 632 18.69 33.71 -15.97
C SER A 632 18.20 32.46 -16.74
N PHE A 633 17.25 32.66 -17.64
CA PHE A 633 16.76 31.61 -18.58
C PHE A 633 17.36 31.76 -19.97
N ALA A 634 18.32 32.66 -20.10
CA ALA A 634 19.05 32.91 -21.35
C ALA A 634 20.48 32.38 -21.22
N ASP A 635 20.70 31.17 -21.68
CA ASP A 635 22.04 30.58 -21.64
C ASP A 635 22.98 31.29 -22.63
N ASN A 636 24.19 31.60 -22.17
CA ASN A 636 25.26 32.07 -23.04
C ASN A 636 26.34 30.97 -23.09
N PRO A 637 26.37 30.16 -24.16
CA PRO A 637 27.29 29.04 -24.23
C PRO A 637 28.75 29.43 -24.31
N SER A 638 29.08 30.69 -24.60
CA SER A 638 30.46 31.17 -24.70
C SER A 638 31.10 31.53 -23.35
N ARG A 639 30.32 31.51 -22.27
CA ARG A 639 30.80 31.93 -20.95
C ARG A 639 31.20 30.78 -20.05
N GLU A 640 32.19 31.03 -19.21
CA GLU A 640 32.59 30.05 -18.20
C GLU A 640 31.50 29.88 -17.16
N LYS A 641 31.16 28.65 -16.85
CA LYS A 641 30.17 28.32 -15.85
C LYS A 641 30.50 26.99 -15.15
N THR A 642 30.10 26.88 -13.91
CA THR A 642 30.26 25.67 -13.12
C THR A 642 28.92 24.96 -13.02
N LYS A 643 28.84 23.75 -13.55
CA LYS A 643 27.62 22.94 -13.52
C LYS A 643 27.19 22.67 -12.08
N ILE A 644 25.91 22.88 -11.79
CA ILE A 644 25.26 22.53 -10.51
C ILE A 644 24.57 21.18 -10.68
N ASP A 645 23.75 21.07 -11.74
CA ASP A 645 23.04 19.84 -12.08
C ASP A 645 22.81 19.80 -13.59
N GLU A 646 21.91 18.94 -14.06
CA GLU A 646 21.59 18.82 -15.48
C GLU A 646 20.88 20.06 -16.05
N LEU A 647 20.24 20.85 -15.20
CA LEU A 647 19.42 21.98 -15.62
C LEU A 647 20.10 23.34 -15.39
N PHE A 648 20.95 23.47 -14.38
CA PHE A 648 21.47 24.77 -13.93
C PHE A 648 22.98 24.78 -13.76
N SER A 649 23.58 25.97 -13.98
CA SER A 649 24.98 26.27 -13.72
C SER A 649 25.14 27.60 -12.96
N LYS A 650 26.19 27.69 -12.16
CA LYS A 650 26.64 28.95 -11.54
C LYS A 650 27.46 29.74 -12.58
N THR A 651 27.15 31.03 -12.76
CA THR A 651 27.81 31.85 -13.76
C THR A 651 28.90 32.75 -13.16
N ALA A 652 29.89 33.06 -13.98
CA ALA A 652 30.89 34.13 -13.67
C ALA A 652 30.22 35.51 -13.65
N PRO A 653 30.89 36.52 -13.10
CA PRO A 653 30.32 37.87 -12.96
C PRO A 653 29.94 38.59 -14.25
N ASN A 654 30.37 38.16 -15.41
CA ASN A 654 30.18 38.86 -16.69
C ASN A 654 29.18 38.20 -17.63
N GLN A 655 28.09 37.72 -17.08
CA GLN A 655 26.96 37.16 -17.88
C GLN A 655 26.16 38.32 -18.48
N ASP A 656 25.93 38.29 -19.79
CA ASP A 656 25.40 39.42 -20.54
C ASP A 656 23.96 39.24 -21.06
N LEU A 657 23.17 38.32 -20.48
CA LEU A 657 21.82 38.06 -20.98
C LEU A 657 20.77 38.25 -19.88
N ALA A 658 20.00 39.31 -19.95
CA ALA A 658 18.97 39.63 -18.97
C ALA A 658 17.55 39.71 -19.58
N HIS A 659 17.35 39.19 -20.78
CA HIS A 659 16.02 39.29 -21.44
C HIS A 659 14.95 38.41 -20.80
N CYS A 660 15.33 37.45 -19.96
CA CYS A 660 14.39 36.66 -19.16
C CYS A 660 15.09 36.15 -17.90
N TYR A 661 14.59 36.52 -16.71
CA TYR A 661 15.19 36.14 -15.44
C TYR A 661 14.19 36.10 -14.29
N LEU A 662 14.49 35.31 -13.27
CA LEU A 662 13.71 35.13 -12.05
C LEU A 662 14.38 35.78 -10.86
N ILE A 663 13.59 36.49 -10.07
CA ILE A 663 14.03 37.13 -8.80
C ILE A 663 13.04 36.70 -7.70
N PRO A 664 13.51 36.20 -6.56
CA PRO A 664 12.64 36.03 -5.40
C PRO A 664 12.20 37.36 -4.80
N ASN A 665 10.91 37.54 -4.54
CA ASN A 665 10.34 38.83 -4.11
C ASN A 665 10.87 39.30 -2.74
N ARG A 666 11.34 38.36 -1.91
CA ARG A 666 12.01 38.68 -0.64
C ARG A 666 13.28 39.54 -0.85
N GLU A 667 13.81 39.59 -2.07
CA GLU A 667 15.03 40.32 -2.40
C GLU A 667 14.75 41.73 -2.96
N LYS A 668 13.48 42.15 -3.08
CA LYS A 668 13.10 43.42 -3.69
C LYS A 668 13.92 44.60 -3.15
N GLN A 669 13.96 44.77 -1.84
CA GLN A 669 14.67 45.93 -1.21
C GLN A 669 16.17 45.87 -1.52
N TRP A 670 16.76 44.69 -1.45
CA TRP A 670 18.18 44.49 -1.78
C TRP A 670 18.48 44.92 -3.23
N TRP A 671 17.61 44.52 -4.17
CA TRP A 671 17.78 44.88 -5.58
C TRP A 671 17.63 46.37 -5.80
N VAL A 672 16.60 47.01 -5.24
CA VAL A 672 16.31 48.42 -5.40
C VAL A 672 17.49 49.26 -4.84
N ASP A 673 18.00 48.92 -3.69
CA ASP A 673 19.14 49.63 -3.07
C ASP A 673 20.41 49.49 -3.89
N ARG A 674 20.70 48.26 -4.34
CA ARG A 674 21.90 48.01 -5.16
C ARG A 674 21.85 48.75 -6.50
N LEU A 675 20.68 48.83 -7.13
CA LEU A 675 20.53 49.58 -8.39
C LEU A 675 20.82 51.08 -8.18
N LYS A 676 20.40 51.64 -7.06
CA LYS A 676 20.70 53.05 -6.71
C LYS A 676 22.20 53.24 -6.56
N ASP A 677 22.87 52.34 -5.87
CA ASP A 677 24.30 52.40 -5.58
C ASP A 677 25.19 52.12 -6.80
N CYS A 678 24.77 51.18 -7.64
CA CYS A 678 25.60 50.71 -8.75
C CYS A 678 25.55 51.59 -9.99
N GLY A 679 24.46 52.37 -10.15
CA GLY A 679 24.26 53.19 -11.34
C GLY A 679 23.91 52.37 -12.58
N TRP A 680 23.86 53.02 -13.73
CA TRP A 680 23.47 52.37 -14.98
C TRP A 680 24.65 52.13 -15.92
N ASP A 681 24.47 51.18 -16.89
CA ASP A 681 25.48 50.87 -17.90
C ASP A 681 24.79 50.40 -19.20
N VAL A 682 25.58 50.13 -20.22
CA VAL A 682 25.09 49.63 -21.54
C VAL A 682 24.40 48.31 -21.44
N GLY A 683 23.24 48.25 -22.06
CA GLY A 683 22.49 46.97 -22.22
C GLY A 683 22.35 46.22 -20.92
N ASP A 684 22.68 44.92 -20.96
CA ASP A 684 22.59 44.03 -19.81
C ASP A 684 23.68 44.19 -18.76
N LEU A 685 24.67 45.04 -18.99
CA LEU A 685 25.84 45.15 -18.10
C LEU A 685 25.52 45.74 -16.73
N TRP A 686 24.39 46.49 -16.62
CA TRP A 686 23.99 47.11 -15.35
C TRP A 686 23.86 46.09 -14.20
N TYR A 687 23.28 44.91 -14.46
CA TYR A 687 23.09 43.95 -13.39
C TYR A 687 24.40 43.21 -13.03
N ASN A 688 25.37 43.20 -13.92
CA ASN A 688 26.69 42.65 -13.57
C ASN A 688 27.32 43.50 -12.45
N HIS A 689 27.12 44.83 -12.46
CA HIS A 689 27.63 45.70 -11.43
C HIS A 689 26.98 45.44 -10.08
N VAL A 690 25.71 45.02 -10.04
CA VAL A 690 25.02 44.69 -8.80
C VAL A 690 25.79 43.55 -8.07
N PHE A 691 26.38 42.62 -8.82
CA PHE A 691 27.08 41.47 -8.26
C PHE A 691 28.59 41.67 -8.10
N ILE A 692 29.16 42.76 -8.59
CA ILE A 692 30.60 43.00 -8.43
C ILE A 692 30.93 43.08 -6.93
N ASN A 693 31.89 42.27 -6.52
CA ASN A 693 32.31 42.17 -5.12
C ASN A 693 31.22 41.70 -4.16
N HIS A 694 30.17 41.04 -4.67
CA HIS A 694 29.11 40.48 -3.83
C HIS A 694 29.24 38.95 -3.74
N PRO A 695 29.16 38.34 -2.53
CA PRO A 695 29.41 36.91 -2.38
C PRO A 695 28.26 36.01 -2.85
N ARG A 696 27.08 36.55 -3.10
CA ARG A 696 25.91 35.75 -3.46
C ARG A 696 26.01 35.22 -4.90
N PRO A 697 25.66 33.95 -5.15
CA PRO A 697 25.76 33.34 -6.48
C PRO A 697 24.72 33.87 -7.46
N ARG A 698 25.04 33.75 -8.74
CA ARG A 698 24.10 33.91 -9.86
C ARG A 698 24.05 32.61 -10.62
N TYR A 699 22.87 32.24 -11.06
CA TYR A 699 22.68 30.99 -11.78
C TYR A 699 22.07 31.27 -13.16
N THR A 700 22.27 30.31 -14.08
CA THR A 700 21.67 30.31 -15.39
C THR A 700 21.24 28.88 -15.72
N THR A 701 20.28 28.75 -16.59
CA THR A 701 19.90 27.43 -17.14
C THR A 701 21.03 26.91 -18.06
N ASN A 702 21.12 25.58 -18.18
CA ASN A 702 22.13 24.92 -19.02
C ASN A 702 21.78 24.92 -20.51
N LYS A 703 20.56 25.29 -20.84
CA LYS A 703 20.17 25.52 -22.24
C LYS A 703 19.32 26.79 -22.30
N MET A 704 19.13 27.32 -23.52
CA MET A 704 18.37 28.54 -23.74
C MET A 704 16.85 28.24 -23.73
N TYR A 705 16.16 28.77 -22.75
CA TYR A 705 14.69 28.65 -22.62
C TYR A 705 13.95 29.88 -23.14
N SER A 706 14.63 31.04 -23.21
CA SER A 706 14.08 32.29 -23.72
C SER A 706 15.08 32.91 -24.69
N LYS A 707 14.58 33.52 -25.74
CA LYS A 707 15.39 34.24 -26.76
C LYS A 707 14.82 35.63 -26.99
N GLN A 708 15.70 36.51 -27.46
CA GLN A 708 15.28 37.79 -28.05
C GLN A 708 15.03 37.61 -29.54
N ALA A 709 14.13 38.38 -30.10
CA ALA A 709 13.79 38.37 -31.52
C ALA A 709 14.81 39.20 -32.32
N GLU A 710 16.08 38.75 -32.27
CA GLU A 710 17.17 39.43 -32.99
C GLU A 710 17.03 39.27 -34.52
N GLY A 711 17.32 40.35 -35.25
CA GLY A 711 17.37 40.34 -36.73
C GLY A 711 16.03 40.34 -37.41
N PHE A 712 14.93 40.56 -36.73
CA PHE A 712 13.63 40.69 -37.41
C PHE A 712 13.52 42.04 -38.12
N SER A 713 13.43 41.98 -39.47
CA SER A 713 12.84 43.09 -40.17
C SER A 713 11.31 42.79 -40.27
N LEU A 714 10.51 43.83 -40.31
CA LEU A 714 9.05 43.70 -40.52
C LEU A 714 8.66 42.92 -41.78
N LEU A 715 9.63 42.77 -42.70
CA LEU A 715 9.45 42.06 -43.95
C LEU A 715 9.73 40.53 -43.86
N ASP A 716 10.42 40.09 -42.83
CA ASP A 716 10.87 38.68 -42.71
C ASP A 716 9.92 37.79 -41.88
N LEU A 717 8.83 38.37 -41.39
CA LEU A 717 7.92 37.64 -40.50
C LEU A 717 7.18 36.47 -41.14
N THR A 718 7.21 36.37 -42.49
CA THR A 718 6.49 35.34 -43.20
C THR A 718 7.31 34.05 -43.46
N VAL A 719 8.62 34.04 -43.20
CA VAL A 719 9.48 32.98 -43.77
C VAL A 719 10.38 32.24 -42.76
N LYS A 720 10.56 32.76 -41.56
CA LYS A 720 11.38 32.01 -40.58
C LYS A 720 10.51 31.38 -39.52
N THR A 721 10.03 30.20 -39.82
CA THR A 721 9.67 29.25 -38.78
C THR A 721 10.92 29.02 -37.95
N TRP A 722 10.83 29.28 -36.67
CA TRP A 722 11.89 29.08 -35.72
C TRP A 722 12.21 27.56 -35.65
N SER A 723 13.28 27.12 -36.27
CA SER A 723 13.77 25.72 -36.16
C SER A 723 14.70 25.59 -34.93
#